data_78bbb372fe44562be9eccb2c9f732652
#
_entry.id   78bbb372fe44562be9eccb2c9f732652
#
_cell.length_a   1.000
_cell.length_b   1.000
_cell.length_c   1.000
_cell.angle_alpha   90.00
_cell.angle_beta   90.00
_cell.angle_gamma   90.00
#
_symmetry.space_group_name_H-M   'P 1'
#
loop_
_entity.id
_entity.type
_entity.pdbx_description
1 polymer ?
#
loop_
_entity_poly.entity_id
_entity_poly.type
_entity_poly.pdbx_seq_one_letter_code
_entity_poly.pdbx_strand_id
1 'polypeptide(L)'
;MVEENKMKNFHAAIIWFSILISGTAVFTSCEKKFDEYYKVPEDLIGTILAVLEADSNYTQFIKAVEMVGYDDVLGATGNFTVFAPDDNAFAEFYAEYGYSSLEDIPEEELNGIVYYHIVFWAYSKFMLLYGLGVQDADIDYSTLNFKQITKYTPPITIEFDTLGQRYTVYHESKFIPVYSDEFFAEMDLDAAANYTFLYPGTPYGGFHVDRAEVVEADVPAQNGWIHKINKVLVPPDNHDKIMEKKPEFSIFRELLEKNTFYEYSYTYTTQQNNEGDVNEDGVLDSLFLKMNEIFPSGSSPDAENVGNNGKQNVLTLFAPTNDALQSFLVNYTEGYSSLEQIGRFWMNWYLSHYIGTNYWPSKFNTLTDDWEMELASSLVNCNVTEGDIYYSQMASNGPFCGINKFFLPKIYESIAHPIFGNSEYEWFSDMLVFYLVDQLLNEEGLEFTLFAPTNEAIDESGYMFRNGLGGWGIYSKSNPLAPLPRKEASDIVKTHVVFGELSENDFEEGSFIETSQHTYIGVTQEGIYAGGDANLAHLSSPETVSGKGILYKIDRMLISPRFSIFEILSNPNVYPQYQKFFQLCYESGLMLLDENQNPLSLDNLSVGTYYTCFFPTNEALSEGISNGTVPADADSLQQFLRYHFVEGVVFSDGEKSGEFNTTRIDEESGYLFNTIEIINQKYDLKIKDNLGNIRSVISANQMAEDGVIHQIDGILLFQ
;
A
#
# COMPACT_ATOMS: atom_id res chain seq x y z
N MET A 1 66.13 -13.08 44.85
CA MET A 1 65.32 -11.85 44.87
C MET A 1 65.90 -10.66 44.10
N VAL A 2 67.20 -10.44 44.02
CA VAL A 2 67.77 -9.31 43.27
C VAL A 2 67.99 -9.62 41.81
N GLU A 3 68.23 -10.88 41.41
CA GLU A 3 68.39 -11.31 40.01
C GLU A 3 67.03 -11.52 39.30
N GLU A 4 66.01 -11.94 40.02
CA GLU A 4 64.64 -12.08 39.45
C GLU A 4 63.98 -10.77 39.04
N ASN A 5 64.27 -9.69 39.81
CA ASN A 5 63.80 -8.34 39.49
C ASN A 5 64.48 -7.71 38.25
N LYS A 6 65.75 -8.06 38.01
CA LYS A 6 66.46 -7.59 36.79
C LYS A 6 65.95 -8.25 35.52
N MET A 7 65.59 -9.53 35.62
CA MET A 7 65.06 -10.25 34.46
C MET A 7 63.61 -9.81 34.11
N LYS A 8 62.78 -9.53 35.11
CA LYS A 8 61.43 -8.97 34.88
C LYS A 8 61.47 -7.58 34.26
N ASN A 9 62.36 -6.71 34.67
CA ASN A 9 62.53 -5.38 34.07
C ASN A 9 63.12 -5.42 32.68
N PHE A 10 63.96 -6.41 32.34
CA PHE A 10 64.48 -6.61 30.99
C PHE A 10 63.42 -7.13 29.98
N HIS A 11 62.59 -8.06 30.43
CA HIS A 11 61.44 -8.50 29.63
C HIS A 11 60.38 -7.42 29.44
N ALA A 12 60.09 -6.60 30.44
CA ALA A 12 59.20 -5.46 30.34
C ALA A 12 59.74 -4.41 29.33
N ALA A 13 61.03 -4.14 29.34
CA ALA A 13 61.66 -3.20 28.40
C ALA A 13 61.61 -3.72 26.95
N ILE A 14 61.79 -5.03 26.73
CA ILE A 14 61.71 -5.65 25.39
C ILE A 14 60.27 -5.59 24.89
N ILE A 15 59.26 -5.84 25.75
CA ILE A 15 57.82 -5.75 25.37
C ILE A 15 57.46 -4.31 25.02
N TRP A 16 57.88 -3.32 25.82
CA TRP A 16 57.65 -1.90 25.50
C TRP A 16 58.37 -1.45 24.24
N PHE A 17 59.55 -1.93 23.94
CA PHE A 17 60.31 -1.62 22.73
C PHE A 17 59.65 -2.27 21.49
N SER A 18 59.15 -3.51 21.64
CA SER A 18 58.40 -4.20 20.57
C SER A 18 57.03 -3.54 20.27
N ILE A 19 56.34 -3.02 21.31
CA ILE A 19 55.09 -2.27 21.13
C ILE A 19 55.35 -0.91 20.47
N LEU A 20 56.47 -0.24 20.81
CA LEU A 20 56.86 1.03 20.19
C LEU A 20 57.22 0.88 18.70
N ILE A 21 57.93 -0.20 18.33
CA ILE A 21 58.30 -0.48 16.95
C ILE A 21 57.09 -0.93 16.15
N SER A 22 56.18 -1.72 16.70
CA SER A 22 54.91 -2.10 16.03
C SER A 22 53.99 -0.91 15.88
N GLY A 23 53.91 -0.01 16.82
CA GLY A 23 53.09 1.22 16.77
C GLY A 23 53.60 2.16 15.66
N THR A 24 54.90 2.38 15.52
CA THR A 24 55.45 3.26 14.51
C THR A 24 55.37 2.64 13.10
N ALA A 25 55.44 1.29 12.95
CA ALA A 25 55.28 0.63 11.68
C ALA A 25 53.82 0.66 11.16
N VAL A 26 52.84 0.66 12.06
CA VAL A 26 51.41 0.76 11.67
C VAL A 26 51.05 2.20 11.25
N PHE A 27 51.59 3.22 11.91
CA PHE A 27 51.35 4.60 11.49
C PHE A 27 52.03 4.96 10.17
N THR A 28 53.21 4.50 9.90
CA THR A 28 53.91 4.77 8.63
C THR A 28 53.35 3.95 7.47
N SER A 29 52.69 2.79 7.70
CA SER A 29 52.01 2.01 6.70
C SER A 29 50.65 2.61 6.28
N CYS A 30 49.95 3.24 7.23
CA CYS A 30 48.70 3.97 6.93
C CYS A 30 48.96 5.28 6.17
N GLU A 31 49.95 6.08 6.52
CA GLU A 31 50.33 7.28 5.78
C GLU A 31 50.73 6.97 4.34
N LYS A 32 51.57 5.97 4.10
CA LYS A 32 51.99 5.62 2.74
C LYS A 32 50.86 5.12 1.86
N LYS A 33 49.87 4.38 2.43
CA LYS A 33 48.69 3.97 1.65
C LYS A 33 47.73 5.11 1.41
N PHE A 34 47.63 6.05 2.36
CA PHE A 34 46.80 7.26 2.23
C PHE A 34 47.40 8.20 1.16
N ASP A 35 48.70 8.43 1.21
CA ASP A 35 49.39 9.27 0.22
C ASP A 35 49.41 8.66 -1.19
N GLU A 36 49.37 7.33 -1.32
CA GLU A 36 49.32 6.64 -2.60
C GLU A 36 47.88 6.65 -3.18
N TYR A 37 46.90 6.59 -2.34
CA TYR A 37 45.46 6.62 -2.73
C TYR A 37 44.97 8.04 -3.06
N TYR A 38 45.56 9.07 -2.46
CA TYR A 38 45.25 10.48 -2.70
C TYR A 38 46.37 11.22 -3.44
N LYS A 39 47.27 10.50 -4.08
CA LYS A 39 48.25 11.10 -4.97
C LYS A 39 47.50 11.70 -6.15
N VAL A 40 47.30 13.02 -6.13
CA VAL A 40 46.83 13.78 -7.28
C VAL A 40 47.81 13.42 -8.44
N PRO A 41 47.34 12.86 -9.55
CA PRO A 41 48.22 12.61 -10.71
C PRO A 41 48.98 13.87 -11.09
N GLU A 42 50.27 13.73 -11.46
CA GLU A 42 51.16 14.89 -11.77
C GLU A 42 50.69 15.68 -13.01
N ASP A 43 49.74 15.16 -13.75
CA ASP A 43 49.12 15.66 -14.96
C ASP A 43 47.77 16.39 -14.70
N LEU A 44 47.26 16.49 -13.45
CA LEU A 44 46.08 17.28 -13.11
C LEU A 44 46.42 18.77 -13.08
N ILE A 45 45.99 19.49 -14.11
CA ILE A 45 46.36 20.88 -14.39
C ILE A 45 45.35 21.87 -13.76
N GLY A 46 45.15 21.79 -12.42
CA GLY A 46 44.34 22.80 -11.72
C GLY A 46 42.95 22.32 -11.31
N THR A 47 42.22 23.23 -10.70
CA THR A 47 40.83 23.00 -10.27
C THR A 47 39.87 22.98 -11.47
N ILE A 48 38.61 22.61 -11.27
CA ILE A 48 37.58 22.63 -12.33
C ILE A 48 37.54 23.99 -13.01
N LEU A 49 37.54 25.08 -12.27
CA LEU A 49 37.55 26.44 -12.83
C LEU A 49 38.79 26.67 -13.72
N ALA A 50 39.99 26.36 -13.20
CA ALA A 50 41.23 26.52 -13.94
C ALA A 50 41.31 25.66 -15.20
N VAL A 51 40.73 24.47 -15.22
CA VAL A 51 40.66 23.59 -16.42
C VAL A 51 39.72 24.21 -17.46
N LEU A 52 38.59 24.77 -17.06
CA LEU A 52 37.64 25.44 -17.94
C LEU A 52 38.21 26.75 -18.51
N GLU A 53 38.87 27.58 -17.67
CA GLU A 53 39.54 28.82 -18.09
C GLU A 53 40.65 28.58 -19.13
N ALA A 54 41.29 27.43 -19.11
CA ALA A 54 42.28 27.04 -20.09
C ALA A 54 41.72 26.71 -21.48
N ASP A 55 40.38 26.48 -21.57
CA ASP A 55 39.66 26.17 -22.80
C ASP A 55 38.74 27.35 -23.19
N SER A 56 39.08 28.06 -24.28
CA SER A 56 38.37 29.25 -24.74
C SER A 56 36.93 29.02 -25.19
N ASN A 57 36.44 27.78 -25.17
CA ASN A 57 35.08 27.43 -25.59
C ASN A 57 34.04 27.47 -24.44
N TYR A 58 34.44 27.79 -23.19
CA TYR A 58 33.58 27.75 -22.00
C TYR A 58 33.43 29.14 -21.35
N THR A 59 33.63 30.22 -22.12
CA THR A 59 33.65 31.60 -21.59
C THR A 59 32.31 32.02 -21.01
N GLN A 60 31.19 31.58 -21.60
CA GLN A 60 29.85 31.89 -21.10
C GLN A 60 29.54 31.16 -19.81
N PHE A 61 29.91 29.87 -19.71
CA PHE A 61 29.68 29.10 -18.48
C PHE A 61 30.49 29.63 -17.31
N ILE A 62 31.77 29.95 -17.53
CA ILE A 62 32.65 30.58 -16.52
C ILE A 62 32.01 31.88 -16.02
N LYS A 63 31.61 32.76 -16.95
CA LYS A 63 30.97 34.02 -16.61
C LYS A 63 29.66 33.83 -15.84
N ALA A 64 28.86 32.82 -16.19
CA ALA A 64 27.64 32.47 -15.45
C ALA A 64 27.97 32.03 -14.00
N VAL A 65 29.02 31.20 -13.82
CA VAL A 65 29.50 30.77 -12.50
C VAL A 65 29.99 31.97 -11.67
N GLU A 66 30.73 32.93 -12.27
CA GLU A 66 31.17 34.17 -11.63
C GLU A 66 29.97 35.04 -11.22
N MET A 67 28.97 35.22 -12.10
CA MET A 67 27.78 36.02 -11.82
C MET A 67 26.95 35.50 -10.63
N VAL A 68 26.91 34.20 -10.41
CA VAL A 68 26.25 33.58 -9.25
C VAL A 68 27.16 33.48 -8.03
N GLY A 69 28.44 33.94 -8.13
CA GLY A 69 29.40 33.92 -7.03
C GLY A 69 29.87 32.51 -6.60
N TYR A 70 29.91 31.56 -7.54
CA TYR A 70 30.33 30.17 -7.26
C TYR A 70 31.74 29.83 -7.79
N ASP A 71 32.42 30.80 -8.37
CA ASP A 71 33.79 30.72 -8.91
C ASP A 71 34.81 30.42 -7.81
N ASP A 72 34.72 31.09 -6.66
CA ASP A 72 35.57 30.80 -5.51
C ASP A 72 35.43 29.33 -5.03
N VAL A 73 34.24 28.77 -5.10
CA VAL A 73 33.97 27.36 -4.67
C VAL A 73 34.56 26.38 -5.68
N LEU A 74 34.35 26.59 -6.98
CA LEU A 74 34.90 25.71 -8.03
C LEU A 74 36.42 25.93 -8.23
N GLY A 75 36.95 27.08 -7.80
CA GLY A 75 38.37 27.39 -7.78
C GLY A 75 39.13 26.87 -6.56
N ALA A 76 38.39 26.44 -5.50
CA ALA A 76 38.98 25.93 -4.26
C ALA A 76 39.09 24.41 -4.24
N THR A 77 39.59 23.87 -3.12
CA THR A 77 39.57 22.43 -2.85
C THR A 77 38.11 21.98 -2.61
N GLY A 78 37.72 20.90 -3.25
CA GLY A 78 36.36 20.38 -3.15
C GLY A 78 36.24 18.99 -3.79
N ASN A 79 35.01 18.55 -3.99
CA ASN A 79 34.69 17.25 -4.58
C ASN A 79 33.41 17.36 -5.40
N PHE A 80 33.53 17.76 -6.67
CA PHE A 80 32.41 18.12 -7.54
C PHE A 80 32.43 17.35 -8.86
N THR A 81 31.24 17.20 -9.43
CA THR A 81 31.07 16.87 -10.86
C THR A 81 30.38 18.07 -11.53
N VAL A 82 30.96 18.54 -12.62
CA VAL A 82 30.40 19.66 -13.38
C VAL A 82 30.09 19.21 -14.80
N PHE A 83 28.85 19.41 -15.21
CA PHE A 83 28.40 19.28 -16.59
C PHE A 83 28.57 20.65 -17.28
N ALA A 84 29.64 20.81 -18.06
CA ALA A 84 30.00 22.10 -18.60
C ALA A 84 29.50 22.26 -20.04
N PRO A 85 28.52 23.17 -20.30
CA PRO A 85 28.11 23.53 -21.66
C PRO A 85 29.09 24.47 -22.31
N ASP A 86 29.36 24.30 -23.61
CA ASP A 86 30.21 25.20 -24.37
C ASP A 86 29.49 26.49 -24.78
N ASP A 87 30.24 27.43 -25.39
CA ASP A 87 29.68 28.71 -25.83
C ASP A 87 28.64 28.56 -26.96
N ASN A 88 28.70 27.47 -27.76
CA ASN A 88 27.69 27.19 -28.77
C ASN A 88 26.37 26.74 -28.09
N ALA A 89 26.47 25.91 -27.03
CA ALA A 89 25.32 25.53 -26.22
C ALA A 89 24.59 26.76 -25.62
N PHE A 90 25.35 27.78 -25.16
CA PHE A 90 24.78 29.04 -24.70
C PHE A 90 24.14 29.84 -25.83
N ALA A 91 24.73 29.86 -27.02
CA ALA A 91 24.13 30.53 -28.17
C ALA A 91 22.78 29.90 -28.57
N GLU A 92 22.70 28.58 -28.57
CA GLU A 92 21.43 27.86 -28.77
C GLU A 92 20.41 28.14 -27.66
N PHE A 93 20.84 28.16 -26.41
CA PHE A 93 20.01 28.47 -25.24
C PHE A 93 19.42 29.89 -25.34
N TYR A 94 20.24 30.90 -25.68
CA TYR A 94 19.73 32.26 -25.86
C TYR A 94 18.67 32.35 -26.97
N ALA A 95 18.87 31.64 -28.06
CA ALA A 95 17.90 31.60 -29.16
C ALA A 95 16.60 30.89 -28.76
N GLU A 96 16.69 29.81 -28.00
CA GLU A 96 15.54 29.01 -27.55
C GLU A 96 14.67 29.76 -26.54
N TYR A 97 15.32 30.47 -25.59
CA TYR A 97 14.61 31.13 -24.48
C TYR A 97 14.40 32.64 -24.69
N GLY A 98 14.91 33.20 -25.79
CA GLY A 98 14.68 34.60 -26.15
C GLY A 98 15.57 35.59 -25.40
N TYR A 99 16.72 35.17 -24.88
CA TYR A 99 17.72 35.98 -24.26
C TYR A 99 18.74 36.47 -25.31
N SER A 100 19.43 37.57 -25.01
CA SER A 100 20.54 38.09 -25.85
C SER A 100 21.90 37.88 -25.18
N SER A 101 21.92 37.73 -23.87
CA SER A 101 23.13 37.55 -23.07
C SER A 101 22.79 37.00 -21.68
N LEU A 102 23.80 36.67 -20.85
CA LEU A 102 23.62 36.21 -19.45
C LEU A 102 22.93 37.27 -18.59
N GLU A 103 23.18 38.55 -18.86
CA GLU A 103 22.61 39.68 -18.12
C GLU A 103 21.10 39.83 -18.31
N ASP A 104 20.53 39.23 -19.35
CA ASP A 104 19.08 39.25 -19.60
C ASP A 104 18.35 38.16 -18.78
N ILE A 105 19.08 37.17 -18.24
CA ILE A 105 18.52 36.07 -17.46
C ILE A 105 18.22 36.58 -16.04
N PRO A 106 17.01 36.37 -15.50
CA PRO A 106 16.72 36.69 -14.10
C PRO A 106 17.70 36.00 -13.15
N GLU A 107 18.12 36.69 -12.10
CA GLU A 107 19.13 36.18 -11.15
C GLU A 107 18.76 34.81 -10.57
N GLU A 108 17.52 34.63 -10.16
CA GLU A 108 17.01 33.37 -9.60
C GLU A 108 17.09 32.22 -10.64
N GLU A 109 16.75 32.50 -11.91
CA GLU A 109 16.82 31.51 -12.99
C GLU A 109 18.27 31.17 -13.32
N LEU A 110 19.17 32.18 -13.38
CA LEU A 110 20.60 31.94 -13.60
C LEU A 110 21.22 31.10 -12.49
N ASN A 111 20.88 31.40 -11.23
CA ASN A 111 21.27 30.58 -10.08
C ASN A 111 20.80 29.12 -10.26
N GLY A 112 19.54 28.94 -10.64
CA GLY A 112 18.99 27.62 -10.91
C GLY A 112 19.75 26.86 -12.00
N ILE A 113 20.02 27.55 -13.13
CA ILE A 113 20.79 26.99 -14.25
C ILE A 113 22.17 26.56 -13.77
N VAL A 114 22.97 27.47 -13.19
CA VAL A 114 24.36 27.15 -12.77
C VAL A 114 24.38 25.99 -11.76
N TYR A 115 23.57 26.06 -10.71
CA TYR A 115 23.56 25.04 -9.68
C TYR A 115 23.02 23.67 -10.17
N TYR A 116 22.19 23.64 -11.18
CA TYR A 116 21.71 22.40 -11.79
C TYR A 116 22.79 21.68 -12.59
N HIS A 117 23.82 22.39 -13.08
CA HIS A 117 24.99 21.81 -13.75
C HIS A 117 26.01 21.19 -12.77
N ILE A 118 25.85 21.35 -11.46
CA ILE A 118 26.81 20.93 -10.45
C ILE A 118 26.21 19.84 -9.57
N VAL A 119 26.90 18.70 -9.51
CA VAL A 119 26.54 17.56 -8.66
C VAL A 119 27.54 17.48 -7.52
N PHE A 120 27.04 17.16 -6.31
CA PHE A 120 27.89 16.83 -5.18
C PHE A 120 28.67 15.54 -5.45
N TRP A 121 29.90 15.46 -4.98
CA TRP A 121 30.88 14.41 -5.19
C TRP A 121 31.49 14.38 -6.59
N ALA A 122 32.71 13.86 -6.67
CA ALA A 122 33.44 13.71 -7.92
C ALA A 122 33.13 12.37 -8.56
N TYR A 123 32.23 12.38 -9.53
CA TYR A 123 31.86 11.19 -10.27
C TYR A 123 32.50 11.18 -11.65
N SER A 124 33.33 10.17 -11.95
CA SER A 124 33.60 9.78 -13.34
C SER A 124 32.33 9.19 -13.99
N LYS A 125 32.32 9.01 -15.32
CA LYS A 125 31.22 8.32 -16.02
C LYS A 125 30.90 6.98 -15.34
N PHE A 126 31.93 6.20 -15.01
CA PHE A 126 31.77 4.91 -14.33
C PHE A 126 31.05 5.10 -12.96
N MET A 127 31.46 6.06 -12.16
CA MET A 127 30.85 6.31 -10.84
C MET A 127 29.46 6.89 -10.94
N LEU A 128 29.14 7.68 -11.98
CA LEU A 128 27.78 8.16 -12.25
C LEU A 128 26.82 6.99 -12.47
N LEU A 129 27.27 5.93 -13.14
CA LEU A 129 26.46 4.76 -13.48
C LEU A 129 26.38 3.75 -12.34
N TYR A 130 27.50 3.43 -11.69
CA TYR A 130 27.59 2.32 -10.74
C TYR A 130 27.73 2.72 -9.27
N GLY A 131 27.87 4.01 -9.00
CA GLY A 131 28.04 4.54 -7.65
C GLY A 131 29.49 4.54 -7.16
N LEU A 132 29.68 5.09 -5.95
CA LEU A 132 30.98 5.18 -5.29
C LEU A 132 31.37 3.84 -4.67
N GLY A 133 32.64 3.46 -4.87
CA GLY A 133 33.23 2.28 -4.21
C GLY A 133 32.98 0.94 -4.90
N VAL A 134 32.33 0.93 -6.06
CA VAL A 134 32.18 -0.27 -6.90
C VAL A 134 33.48 -0.47 -7.70
N GLN A 135 33.98 -1.71 -7.77
CA GLN A 135 35.13 -2.10 -8.59
C GLN A 135 34.62 -3.00 -9.74
N ASP A 136 35.31 -2.94 -10.89
CA ASP A 136 34.93 -3.68 -12.12
C ASP A 136 34.62 -5.17 -11.94
N ALA A 137 35.19 -5.80 -10.90
CA ALA A 137 34.98 -7.24 -10.63
C ALA A 137 33.67 -7.54 -9.89
N ASP A 138 33.03 -6.54 -9.30
CA ASP A 138 31.88 -6.68 -8.38
C ASP A 138 30.64 -5.92 -8.87
N ILE A 139 30.54 -5.64 -10.19
CA ILE A 139 29.44 -4.89 -10.75
C ILE A 139 28.15 -5.70 -10.62
N ASP A 140 27.23 -5.21 -9.83
CA ASP A 140 25.83 -5.62 -9.85
C ASP A 140 25.05 -4.65 -10.74
N TYR A 141 24.76 -5.04 -11.96
CA TYR A 141 24.07 -4.22 -12.95
C TYR A 141 22.62 -3.86 -12.52
N SER A 142 22.02 -4.64 -11.62
CA SER A 142 20.71 -4.31 -11.05
C SER A 142 20.70 -3.05 -10.17
N THR A 143 21.87 -2.50 -9.87
CA THR A 143 22.07 -1.32 -9.02
C THR A 143 22.50 -0.08 -9.79
N LEU A 144 22.35 -0.05 -11.13
CA LEU A 144 22.66 1.12 -11.95
C LEU A 144 21.97 2.39 -11.44
N ASN A 145 22.74 3.45 -11.33
CA ASN A 145 22.21 4.76 -10.95
C ASN A 145 21.57 5.42 -12.18
N PHE A 146 20.42 6.02 -11.97
CA PHE A 146 19.69 6.74 -13.02
C PHE A 146 19.73 8.26 -12.80
N LYS A 147 19.87 8.72 -11.56
CA LYS A 147 19.78 10.12 -11.19
C LYS A 147 20.82 10.51 -10.15
N GLN A 148 21.29 11.75 -10.22
CA GLN A 148 22.22 12.33 -9.26
C GLN A 148 21.66 13.62 -8.68
N ILE A 149 21.89 13.86 -7.39
CA ILE A 149 21.45 15.09 -6.72
C ILE A 149 22.31 16.26 -7.16
N THR A 150 21.69 17.33 -7.63
CA THR A 150 22.38 18.55 -8.03
C THR A 150 22.56 19.52 -6.85
N LYS A 151 23.32 20.57 -7.06
CA LYS A 151 23.43 21.69 -6.12
C LYS A 151 22.17 22.56 -6.05
N TYR A 152 21.30 22.48 -7.05
CA TYR A 152 20.12 23.32 -7.14
C TYR A 152 19.02 22.83 -6.19
N THR A 153 18.70 23.68 -5.23
CA THR A 153 17.53 23.54 -4.36
C THR A 153 16.57 24.69 -4.70
N PRO A 154 15.32 24.42 -5.09
CA PRO A 154 14.34 25.47 -5.33
C PRO A 154 14.14 26.35 -4.08
N PRO A 155 13.80 27.63 -4.25
CA PRO A 155 13.55 28.52 -3.12
C PRO A 155 12.41 28.02 -2.22
N ILE A 156 12.49 28.35 -0.95
CA ILE A 156 11.41 28.14 0.01
C ILE A 156 10.19 28.94 -0.41
N THR A 157 9.01 28.32 -0.35
CA THR A 157 7.73 28.95 -0.70
C THR A 157 6.82 29.11 0.50
N ILE A 158 5.88 30.06 0.40
CA ILE A 158 4.80 30.22 1.36
C ILE A 158 3.53 29.68 0.72
N GLU A 159 2.97 28.66 1.32
CA GLU A 159 1.75 28.01 0.83
C GLU A 159 0.65 28.05 1.89
N PHE A 160 -0.59 27.81 1.45
CA PHE A 160 -1.76 27.80 2.31
C PHE A 160 -2.55 26.51 2.06
N ASP A 161 -3.00 25.88 3.13
CA ASP A 161 -3.91 24.73 3.02
C ASP A 161 -5.34 25.18 2.64
N THR A 162 -6.22 24.19 2.45
CA THR A 162 -7.64 24.43 2.12
C THR A 162 -8.42 25.19 3.20
N LEU A 163 -7.89 25.29 4.41
CA LEU A 163 -8.45 26.03 5.55
C LEU A 163 -7.84 27.44 5.67
N GLY A 164 -6.87 27.78 4.81
CA GLY A 164 -6.16 29.04 4.82
C GLY A 164 -5.04 29.14 5.86
N GLN A 165 -4.59 28.02 6.42
CA GLN A 165 -3.42 27.99 7.31
C GLN A 165 -2.14 28.13 6.46
N ARG A 166 -1.24 29.01 6.91
CA ARG A 166 0.03 29.32 6.25
C ARG A 166 1.11 28.32 6.64
N TYR A 167 1.87 27.86 5.65
CA TYR A 167 3.05 27.00 5.82
C TYR A 167 4.24 27.59 5.08
N THR A 168 5.42 27.48 5.66
CA THR A 168 6.70 27.76 5.00
C THR A 168 7.26 26.44 4.50
N VAL A 169 7.21 26.22 3.18
CA VAL A 169 7.47 24.93 2.55
C VAL A 169 8.91 24.88 2.05
N TYR A 170 9.66 23.87 2.50
CA TYR A 170 10.99 23.54 2.02
C TYR A 170 10.91 22.63 0.82
N HIS A 171 11.70 22.93 -0.22
CA HIS A 171 11.85 22.11 -1.40
C HIS A 171 13.19 21.38 -1.37
N GLU A 172 13.20 20.12 -1.75
CA GLU A 172 14.42 19.33 -1.83
C GLU A 172 15.21 19.67 -3.11
N SER A 173 16.52 19.36 -3.10
CA SER A 173 17.36 19.57 -4.27
C SER A 173 16.92 18.74 -5.46
N LYS A 174 16.95 19.32 -6.65
CA LYS A 174 16.59 18.63 -7.89
C LYS A 174 17.61 17.58 -8.27
N PHE A 175 17.12 16.52 -8.87
CA PHE A 175 17.94 15.47 -9.46
C PHE A 175 18.16 15.75 -10.94
N ILE A 176 19.34 15.35 -11.44
CA ILE A 176 19.65 15.28 -12.86
C ILE A 176 19.66 13.82 -13.31
N PRO A 177 18.85 13.42 -14.31
CA PRO A 177 18.88 12.06 -14.84
C PRO A 177 20.11 11.82 -15.71
N VAL A 178 20.61 10.59 -15.65
CA VAL A 178 21.79 10.14 -16.40
C VAL A 178 21.39 8.94 -17.26
N TYR A 179 21.58 9.04 -18.56
CA TYR A 179 21.22 8.01 -19.53
C TYR A 179 22.46 7.47 -20.21
N SER A 180 22.55 6.16 -20.30
CA SER A 180 23.62 5.49 -21.03
C SER A 180 23.12 4.24 -21.73
N ASP A 181 23.88 3.74 -22.70
CA ASP A 181 23.58 2.47 -23.37
C ASP A 181 23.51 1.33 -22.37
N GLU A 182 24.40 1.34 -21.35
CA GLU A 182 24.43 0.35 -20.28
C GLU A 182 23.15 0.37 -19.45
N PHE A 183 22.65 1.58 -19.12
CA PHE A 183 21.39 1.73 -18.38
C PHE A 183 20.19 1.17 -19.15
N PHE A 184 20.05 1.55 -20.42
CA PHE A 184 18.92 1.07 -21.22
C PHE A 184 18.99 -0.44 -21.50
N ALA A 185 20.20 -0.98 -21.70
CA ALA A 185 20.39 -2.42 -21.90
C ALA A 185 20.02 -3.24 -20.64
N GLU A 186 20.43 -2.77 -19.45
CA GLU A 186 20.09 -3.45 -18.19
C GLU A 186 18.58 -3.42 -17.91
N MET A 187 17.94 -2.31 -18.24
CA MET A 187 16.48 -2.18 -18.08
C MET A 187 15.68 -2.90 -19.18
N ASP A 188 16.35 -3.53 -20.15
CA ASP A 188 15.72 -4.12 -21.33
C ASP A 188 14.83 -3.12 -22.07
N LEU A 189 15.34 -1.91 -22.31
CA LEU A 189 14.63 -0.79 -22.91
C LEU A 189 15.26 -0.39 -24.25
N ASP A 190 14.42 0.03 -25.20
CA ASP A 190 14.88 0.72 -26.42
C ASP A 190 15.36 2.13 -26.06
N ALA A 191 16.67 2.37 -26.14
CA ALA A 191 17.28 3.64 -25.74
C ALA A 191 16.74 4.84 -26.55
N ALA A 192 16.70 4.70 -27.87
CA ALA A 192 16.28 5.78 -28.75
C ALA A 192 14.80 6.10 -28.59
N ALA A 193 13.95 5.08 -28.54
CA ALA A 193 12.51 5.24 -28.37
C ALA A 193 12.18 5.92 -27.02
N ASN A 194 12.74 5.40 -25.91
CA ASN A 194 12.46 5.96 -24.58
C ASN A 194 12.99 7.39 -24.41
N TYR A 195 14.23 7.62 -24.84
CA TYR A 195 14.82 8.95 -24.70
C TYR A 195 14.08 10.00 -25.55
N THR A 196 13.81 9.69 -26.83
CA THR A 196 13.13 10.62 -27.74
C THR A 196 11.69 10.91 -27.29
N PHE A 197 11.03 9.92 -26.67
CA PHE A 197 9.69 10.09 -26.10
C PHE A 197 9.68 11.10 -24.94
N LEU A 198 10.69 11.06 -24.07
CA LEU A 198 10.81 11.94 -22.92
C LEU A 198 11.41 13.31 -23.27
N TYR A 199 12.20 13.38 -24.34
CA TYR A 199 12.85 14.59 -24.87
C TYR A 199 12.53 14.75 -26.36
N PRO A 200 11.28 15.11 -26.73
CA PRO A 200 10.88 15.25 -28.13
C PRO A 200 11.80 16.20 -28.90
N GLY A 201 12.27 15.73 -30.04
CA GLY A 201 13.18 16.50 -30.89
C GLY A 201 14.66 16.43 -30.49
N THR A 202 15.03 15.68 -29.45
CA THR A 202 16.41 15.43 -29.06
C THR A 202 16.77 13.99 -29.37
N PRO A 203 17.70 13.71 -30.33
CA PRO A 203 18.14 12.35 -30.61
C PRO A 203 19.01 11.81 -29.49
N TYR A 204 18.96 10.50 -29.27
CA TYR A 204 19.83 9.82 -28.32
C TYR A 204 21.20 9.51 -28.95
N GLY A 205 22.29 9.89 -28.28
CA GLY A 205 23.68 9.74 -28.73
C GLY A 205 24.56 8.83 -27.86
N GLY A 206 23.97 7.95 -27.03
CA GLY A 206 24.70 6.94 -26.23
C GLY A 206 24.99 7.35 -24.79
N PHE A 207 25.32 8.61 -24.50
CA PHE A 207 25.50 9.10 -23.13
C PHE A 207 24.94 10.51 -22.97
N HIS A 208 23.92 10.66 -22.16
CA HIS A 208 23.22 11.93 -21.91
C HIS A 208 23.05 12.22 -20.42
N VAL A 209 23.01 13.47 -20.10
CA VAL A 209 22.53 13.98 -18.82
C VAL A 209 21.36 14.93 -19.10
N ASP A 210 20.20 14.61 -18.56
CA ASP A 210 18.97 15.29 -18.89
C ASP A 210 18.82 15.39 -20.44
N ARG A 211 18.61 16.55 -21.01
CA ARG A 211 18.46 16.81 -22.45
C ARG A 211 19.78 17.00 -23.21
N ALA A 212 20.92 16.97 -22.54
CA ALA A 212 22.23 17.23 -23.14
C ALA A 212 23.02 15.94 -23.40
N GLU A 213 23.62 15.84 -24.59
CA GLU A 213 24.62 14.83 -24.89
C GLU A 213 25.95 15.17 -24.22
N VAL A 214 26.60 14.20 -23.60
CA VAL A 214 27.96 14.32 -23.08
C VAL A 214 28.94 14.07 -24.22
N VAL A 215 29.53 15.14 -24.73
CA VAL A 215 30.45 15.08 -25.88
C VAL A 215 31.88 14.69 -25.51
N GLU A 216 32.28 14.96 -24.27
CA GLU A 216 33.54 14.51 -23.68
C GLU A 216 33.35 14.24 -22.19
N ALA A 217 33.54 12.98 -21.81
CA ALA A 217 33.40 12.55 -20.41
C ALA A 217 34.78 12.47 -19.72
N ASP A 218 34.76 12.46 -18.39
CA ASP A 218 35.92 12.14 -17.55
C ASP A 218 37.11 13.08 -17.72
N VAL A 219 36.88 14.38 -17.93
CA VAL A 219 37.95 15.39 -17.90
C VAL A 219 38.34 15.63 -16.44
N PRO A 220 39.56 15.27 -16.02
CA PRO A 220 39.95 15.29 -14.63
C PRO A 220 40.34 16.70 -14.17
N ALA A 221 39.99 17.04 -12.91
CA ALA A 221 40.44 18.23 -12.21
C ALA A 221 40.85 17.91 -10.78
N GLN A 222 41.64 18.76 -10.12
CA GLN A 222 42.11 18.54 -8.75
C GLN A 222 40.98 18.39 -7.73
N ASN A 223 39.83 19.01 -7.99
CA ASN A 223 38.65 19.01 -7.12
C ASN A 223 37.44 18.33 -7.74
N GLY A 224 37.60 17.48 -8.77
CA GLY A 224 36.49 16.72 -9.33
C GLY A 224 36.62 16.31 -10.76
N TRP A 225 35.47 16.12 -11.39
CA TRP A 225 35.34 15.72 -12.79
C TRP A 225 34.50 16.72 -13.58
N ILE A 226 34.89 16.95 -14.84
CA ILE A 226 34.12 17.72 -15.80
C ILE A 226 33.63 16.79 -16.89
N HIS A 227 32.33 16.86 -17.19
CA HIS A 227 31.72 16.25 -18.36
C HIS A 227 31.24 17.38 -19.27
N LYS A 228 31.82 17.48 -20.46
CA LYS A 228 31.48 18.51 -21.43
C LYS A 228 30.19 18.13 -22.15
N ILE A 229 29.26 19.07 -22.24
CA ILE A 229 27.92 18.83 -22.79
C ILE A 229 27.59 19.83 -23.89
N ASN A 230 26.68 19.42 -24.80
CA ASN A 230 26.31 20.22 -25.98
C ASN A 230 25.07 21.10 -25.80
N LYS A 231 24.48 21.15 -24.60
CA LYS A 231 23.33 22.03 -24.29
C LYS A 231 23.42 22.60 -22.89
N VAL A 232 22.87 23.77 -22.67
CA VAL A 232 22.62 24.32 -21.33
C VAL A 232 21.47 23.57 -20.69
N LEU A 233 21.68 23.11 -19.47
CA LEU A 233 20.67 22.42 -18.68
C LEU A 233 19.83 23.44 -17.92
N VAL A 234 18.53 23.39 -18.13
CA VAL A 234 17.54 24.17 -17.37
C VAL A 234 16.85 23.24 -16.41
N PRO A 235 16.80 23.56 -15.12
CA PRO A 235 16.11 22.69 -14.15
C PRO A 235 14.69 22.41 -14.62
N PRO A 236 14.31 21.12 -14.83
CA PRO A 236 12.97 20.80 -15.31
C PRO A 236 11.91 21.09 -14.25
N ASP A 237 10.70 21.39 -14.70
CA ASP A 237 9.54 21.45 -13.82
C ASP A 237 9.25 20.06 -13.22
N ASN A 238 8.69 20.01 -12.01
CA ASN A 238 8.11 18.81 -11.46
C ASN A 238 6.69 18.58 -11.98
N HIS A 239 6.06 17.45 -11.61
CA HIS A 239 4.73 17.10 -12.09
C HIS A 239 3.68 18.18 -11.77
N ASP A 240 3.70 18.78 -10.58
CA ASP A 240 2.75 19.82 -10.20
C ASP A 240 2.92 21.09 -11.06
N LYS A 241 4.15 21.54 -11.28
CA LYS A 241 4.45 22.72 -12.11
C LYS A 241 4.07 22.50 -13.57
N ILE A 242 4.25 21.30 -14.10
CA ILE A 242 3.79 20.96 -15.46
C ILE A 242 2.27 21.10 -15.54
N MET A 243 1.52 20.53 -14.58
CA MET A 243 0.06 20.64 -14.55
C MET A 243 -0.41 22.07 -14.33
N GLU A 244 0.29 22.87 -13.51
CA GLU A 244 0.00 24.30 -13.30
C GLU A 244 0.08 25.11 -14.61
N LYS A 245 1.08 24.83 -15.42
CA LYS A 245 1.31 25.50 -16.70
C LYS A 245 0.37 25.04 -17.83
N LYS A 246 -0.37 23.95 -17.63
CA LYS A 246 -1.21 23.28 -18.63
C LYS A 246 -2.65 23.18 -18.17
N PRO A 247 -3.54 24.12 -18.63
CA PRO A 247 -4.94 24.18 -18.17
C PRO A 247 -5.75 22.91 -18.39
N GLU A 248 -5.37 22.09 -19.38
CA GLU A 248 -6.02 20.82 -19.68
C GLU A 248 -5.90 19.75 -18.57
N PHE A 249 -5.02 19.97 -17.57
CA PHE A 249 -4.87 19.07 -16.40
C PHE A 249 -5.41 19.70 -15.11
N SER A 250 -6.07 20.84 -15.18
CA SER A 250 -6.47 21.61 -13.99
C SER A 250 -7.37 20.83 -13.04
N ILE A 251 -8.32 20.02 -13.55
CA ILE A 251 -9.20 19.20 -12.72
C ILE A 251 -8.39 18.11 -11.99
N PHE A 252 -7.48 17.44 -12.71
CA PHE A 252 -6.65 16.40 -12.09
C PHE A 252 -5.74 16.98 -11.01
N ARG A 253 -5.08 18.11 -11.31
CA ARG A 253 -4.26 18.83 -10.33
C ARG A 253 -5.06 19.21 -9.07
N GLU A 254 -6.28 19.74 -9.24
CA GLU A 254 -7.14 20.12 -8.13
C GLU A 254 -7.55 18.93 -7.26
N LEU A 255 -7.85 17.77 -7.88
CA LEU A 255 -8.14 16.53 -7.16
C LEU A 255 -6.92 16.03 -6.36
N LEU A 256 -5.71 16.16 -6.91
CA LEU A 256 -4.49 15.83 -6.18
C LEU A 256 -4.25 16.81 -5.02
N GLU A 257 -4.42 18.10 -5.22
CA GLU A 257 -4.20 19.13 -4.20
C GLU A 257 -5.12 18.96 -2.98
N LYS A 258 -6.34 18.47 -3.15
CA LYS A 258 -7.27 18.14 -2.04
C LYS A 258 -6.76 17.06 -1.09
N ASN A 259 -5.79 16.27 -1.53
CA ASN A 259 -5.15 15.20 -0.77
C ASN A 259 -3.77 15.59 -0.23
N THR A 260 -3.45 16.88 -0.32
CA THR A 260 -2.20 17.44 0.17
C THR A 260 -2.30 17.78 1.65
N PHE A 261 -1.21 17.50 2.37
CA PHE A 261 -1.01 17.90 3.76
C PHE A 261 0.44 18.36 3.97
N TYR A 262 0.69 19.07 5.07
CA TYR A 262 2.01 19.63 5.36
C TYR A 262 2.59 18.97 6.61
N GLU A 263 3.75 18.31 6.46
CA GLU A 263 4.44 17.63 7.53
C GLU A 263 5.62 18.48 8.04
N TYR A 264 5.68 18.73 9.35
CA TYR A 264 6.79 19.45 9.96
C TYR A 264 8.10 18.69 9.83
N SER A 265 9.13 19.32 9.28
CA SER A 265 10.46 18.75 9.15
C SER A 265 11.42 19.30 10.19
N TYR A 266 11.73 18.48 11.19
CA TYR A 266 12.76 18.81 12.19
C TYR A 266 14.15 19.00 11.57
N THR A 267 14.51 18.18 10.60
CA THR A 267 15.82 18.20 9.95
C THR A 267 16.04 19.54 9.22
N TYR A 268 15.17 19.93 8.34
CA TYR A 268 15.31 21.16 7.56
C TYR A 268 15.16 22.41 8.43
N THR A 269 14.24 22.41 9.40
CA THR A 269 14.12 23.49 10.38
C THR A 269 15.41 23.67 11.17
N THR A 270 16.08 22.59 11.57
CA THR A 270 17.34 22.66 12.34
C THR A 270 18.50 23.13 11.46
N GLN A 271 18.57 22.71 10.19
CA GLN A 271 19.59 23.17 9.24
C GLN A 271 19.49 24.67 9.00
N GLN A 272 18.30 25.17 8.73
CA GLN A 272 18.04 26.59 8.52
C GLN A 272 18.38 27.45 9.76
N ASN A 273 18.06 26.95 10.95
CA ASN A 273 18.40 27.62 12.21
C ASN A 273 19.92 27.80 12.40
N ASN A 274 20.74 26.96 11.76
CA ASN A 274 22.21 27.11 11.76
C ASN A 274 22.71 28.08 10.67
N GLU A 275 21.91 28.35 9.63
CA GLU A 275 22.24 29.23 8.50
C GLU A 275 21.67 30.64 8.68
N GLY A 276 20.75 30.86 9.62
CA GLY A 276 20.12 32.13 9.93
C GLY A 276 18.61 32.15 9.69
N ASP A 277 18.00 33.31 9.86
CA ASP A 277 16.58 33.56 9.66
C ASP A 277 16.26 33.67 8.15
N VAL A 278 15.41 32.77 7.66
CA VAL A 278 15.07 32.66 6.24
C VAL A 278 14.34 33.90 5.70
N ASN A 279 13.51 34.54 6.55
CA ASN A 279 12.70 35.70 6.18
C ASN A 279 13.28 37.03 6.64
N GLU A 280 14.40 37.04 7.35
CA GLU A 280 15.04 38.22 7.93
C GLU A 280 14.13 39.01 8.91
N ASP A 281 13.09 38.35 9.46
CA ASP A 281 12.15 38.96 10.41
C ASP A 281 12.55 38.75 11.89
N GLY A 282 13.65 38.05 12.12
CA GLY A 282 14.20 37.73 13.45
C GLY A 282 13.53 36.56 14.16
N VAL A 283 12.66 35.81 13.46
CA VAL A 283 11.99 34.63 13.97
C VAL A 283 12.36 33.43 13.12
N LEU A 284 12.86 32.36 13.74
CA LEU A 284 13.22 31.14 13.03
C LEU A 284 11.95 30.44 12.53
N ASP A 285 11.89 30.21 11.21
CA ASP A 285 10.76 29.55 10.57
C ASP A 285 10.73 28.03 10.87
N SER A 286 9.53 27.54 11.15
CA SER A 286 9.26 26.10 11.10
C SER A 286 9.04 25.69 9.64
N LEU A 287 9.89 24.78 9.15
CA LEU A 287 9.82 24.30 7.77
C LEU A 287 9.00 23.04 7.66
N PHE A 288 8.21 22.98 6.62
CA PHE A 288 7.31 21.88 6.32
C PHE A 288 7.65 21.26 4.95
N LEU A 289 7.41 19.97 4.84
CA LEU A 289 7.36 19.25 3.56
C LEU A 289 5.91 19.15 3.11
N LYS A 290 5.68 19.39 1.84
CA LYS A 290 4.39 19.15 1.21
C LYS A 290 4.28 17.68 0.84
N MET A 291 3.25 17.03 1.34
CA MET A 291 3.01 15.60 1.21
C MET A 291 1.65 15.37 0.56
N ASN A 292 1.46 14.20 -0.05
CA ASN A 292 0.19 13.86 -0.66
C ASN A 292 -0.21 12.42 -0.28
N GLU A 293 -1.47 12.22 0.14
CA GLU A 293 -1.97 10.91 0.60
C GLU A 293 -2.01 9.85 -0.50
N ILE A 294 -2.04 10.27 -1.77
CA ILE A 294 -2.15 9.37 -2.94
C ILE A 294 -0.77 8.87 -3.37
N PHE A 295 0.26 9.67 -3.16
CA PHE A 295 1.62 9.35 -3.59
C PHE A 295 2.31 8.39 -2.62
N PRO A 296 3.34 7.66 -3.08
CA PRO A 296 4.17 6.84 -2.21
C PRO A 296 4.64 7.61 -0.98
N SER A 297 4.75 6.92 0.15
CA SER A 297 5.13 7.52 1.44
C SER A 297 6.36 8.42 1.29
N GLY A 298 6.24 9.67 1.72
CA GLY A 298 7.30 10.66 1.62
C GLY A 298 7.36 11.40 0.28
N SER A 299 6.30 11.34 -0.53
CA SER A 299 6.27 11.96 -1.86
C SER A 299 5.02 12.80 -2.10
N SER A 300 5.08 13.65 -3.13
CA SER A 300 3.98 14.46 -3.64
C SER A 300 4.24 14.83 -5.11
N PRO A 301 3.27 15.41 -5.85
CA PRO A 301 3.51 15.85 -7.23
C PRO A 301 4.61 16.90 -7.38
N ASP A 302 4.93 17.64 -6.33
CA ASP A 302 5.99 18.65 -6.28
C ASP A 302 7.25 18.19 -5.54
N ALA A 303 7.26 16.97 -4.95
CA ALA A 303 8.45 16.42 -4.33
C ALA A 303 9.55 16.14 -5.37
N GLU A 304 10.78 16.51 -5.03
CA GLU A 304 11.93 16.30 -5.89
C GLU A 304 12.64 14.97 -5.59
N ASN A 305 12.55 14.53 -4.34
CA ASN A 305 13.27 13.34 -3.87
C ASN A 305 12.36 12.11 -3.77
N VAL A 306 12.22 11.40 -4.87
CA VAL A 306 11.50 10.13 -4.91
C VAL A 306 12.50 8.98 -4.79
N GLY A 307 12.60 8.40 -3.60
CA GLY A 307 13.47 7.26 -3.32
C GLY A 307 14.92 7.63 -3.00
N ASN A 308 15.78 6.63 -2.89
CA ASN A 308 17.19 6.81 -2.52
C ASN A 308 18.03 7.42 -3.64
N ASN A 309 19.04 8.23 -3.26
CA ASN A 309 20.07 8.72 -4.15
C ASN A 309 20.63 7.63 -5.07
N GLY A 310 20.74 7.94 -6.34
CA GLY A 310 21.38 7.10 -7.34
C GLY A 310 20.54 5.93 -7.82
N LYS A 311 19.41 5.60 -7.22
CA LYS A 311 18.59 4.46 -7.62
C LYS A 311 17.55 4.80 -8.68
N GLN A 312 17.08 3.74 -9.35
CA GLN A 312 16.21 3.79 -10.52
C GLN A 312 14.78 4.27 -10.25
N ASN A 313 14.40 4.47 -8.97
CA ASN A 313 13.04 4.80 -8.61
C ASN A 313 12.68 6.20 -9.10
N VAL A 314 11.82 6.23 -10.09
CA VAL A 314 11.17 7.45 -10.61
C VAL A 314 9.66 7.23 -10.60
N LEU A 315 8.92 8.28 -10.33
CA LEU A 315 7.46 8.25 -10.44
C LEU A 315 7.06 8.65 -11.85
N THR A 316 6.35 7.77 -12.55
CA THR A 316 5.69 8.11 -13.80
C THR A 316 4.27 8.55 -13.48
N LEU A 317 3.91 9.76 -13.88
CA LEU A 317 2.57 10.30 -13.73
C LEU A 317 1.84 10.25 -15.07
N PHE A 318 0.73 9.52 -15.12
CA PHE A 318 -0.22 9.57 -16.21
C PHE A 318 -1.31 10.58 -15.85
N ALA A 319 -1.24 11.79 -16.40
CA ALA A 319 -2.20 12.84 -16.09
C ALA A 319 -3.36 12.83 -17.09
N PRO A 320 -4.59 12.45 -16.68
CA PRO A 320 -5.75 12.51 -17.55
C PRO A 320 -6.17 13.95 -17.82
N THR A 321 -6.59 14.24 -19.05
CA THR A 321 -7.13 15.53 -19.39
C THR A 321 -8.47 15.78 -18.70
N ASN A 322 -8.85 17.06 -18.61
CA ASN A 322 -10.17 17.46 -18.12
C ASN A 322 -11.29 16.78 -18.91
N ASP A 323 -11.14 16.64 -20.24
CA ASP A 323 -12.14 15.96 -21.08
C ASP A 323 -12.27 14.47 -20.75
N ALA A 324 -11.15 13.79 -20.51
CA ALA A 324 -11.16 12.38 -20.09
C ALA A 324 -11.86 12.19 -18.73
N LEU A 325 -11.55 13.07 -17.76
CA LEU A 325 -12.19 13.04 -16.44
C LEU A 325 -13.69 13.37 -16.50
N GLN A 326 -14.09 14.36 -17.30
CA GLN A 326 -15.51 14.68 -17.48
C GLN A 326 -16.26 13.57 -18.20
N SER A 327 -15.62 12.93 -19.20
CA SER A 327 -16.19 11.75 -19.85
C SER A 327 -16.44 10.61 -18.88
N PHE A 328 -15.53 10.38 -17.95
CA PHE A 328 -15.74 9.40 -16.87
C PHE A 328 -16.95 9.78 -16.01
N LEU A 329 -17.03 11.02 -15.53
CA LEU A 329 -18.15 11.48 -14.71
C LEU A 329 -19.51 11.23 -15.37
N VAL A 330 -19.59 11.47 -16.70
CA VAL A 330 -20.85 11.31 -17.45
C VAL A 330 -21.20 9.85 -17.72
N ASN A 331 -20.21 9.03 -18.02
CA ASN A 331 -20.44 7.67 -18.53
C ASN A 331 -20.39 6.57 -17.47
N TYR A 332 -19.72 6.83 -16.35
CA TYR A 332 -19.41 5.79 -15.34
C TYR A 332 -19.83 6.17 -13.91
N THR A 333 -20.47 7.34 -13.73
CA THR A 333 -20.99 7.73 -12.41
C THR A 333 -22.46 8.11 -12.48
N GLU A 334 -23.16 7.92 -11.38
CA GLU A 334 -24.58 8.27 -11.22
C GLU A 334 -24.81 9.04 -9.93
N GLY A 335 -25.63 10.09 -9.99
CA GLY A 335 -25.96 10.90 -8.83
C GLY A 335 -24.90 11.95 -8.43
N TYR A 336 -23.76 12.01 -9.13
CA TYR A 336 -22.73 13.02 -8.94
C TYR A 336 -22.80 14.07 -10.05
N SER A 337 -22.66 15.34 -9.70
CA SER A 337 -22.61 16.45 -10.66
C SER A 337 -21.20 16.98 -10.90
N SER A 338 -20.23 16.55 -10.07
CA SER A 338 -18.79 16.81 -10.25
C SER A 338 -17.98 15.74 -9.56
N LEU A 339 -16.72 15.55 -10.01
CA LEU A 339 -15.79 14.60 -9.41
C LEU A 339 -15.48 14.91 -7.93
N GLU A 340 -15.63 16.15 -7.53
CA GLU A 340 -15.41 16.60 -6.16
C GLU A 340 -16.43 16.08 -5.15
N GLN A 341 -17.60 15.67 -5.62
CA GLN A 341 -18.66 15.08 -4.80
C GLN A 341 -18.43 13.59 -4.53
N ILE A 342 -17.58 12.95 -5.33
CA ILE A 342 -17.22 11.55 -5.13
C ILE A 342 -16.43 11.43 -3.83
N GLY A 343 -16.74 10.40 -3.03
CA GLY A 343 -16.14 10.18 -1.73
C GLY A 343 -14.62 10.12 -1.78
N ARG A 344 -13.97 10.75 -0.79
CA ARG A 344 -12.51 10.90 -0.73
C ARG A 344 -11.79 9.55 -0.79
N PHE A 345 -12.31 8.51 -0.13
CA PHE A 345 -11.68 7.20 -0.14
C PHE A 345 -11.62 6.61 -1.54
N TRP A 346 -12.76 6.57 -2.24
CA TRP A 346 -12.85 6.05 -3.60
C TRP A 346 -11.99 6.87 -4.56
N MET A 347 -12.05 8.20 -4.47
CA MET A 347 -11.27 9.08 -5.35
C MET A 347 -9.77 8.91 -5.12
N ASN A 348 -9.30 8.81 -3.88
CA ASN A 348 -7.88 8.60 -3.58
C ASN A 348 -7.39 7.25 -4.09
N TRP A 349 -8.16 6.19 -3.86
CA TRP A 349 -7.87 4.87 -4.40
C TRP A 349 -7.78 4.92 -5.92
N TYR A 350 -8.74 5.57 -6.56
CA TYR A 350 -8.77 5.70 -8.00
C TYR A 350 -7.58 6.51 -8.55
N LEU A 351 -7.31 7.68 -7.99
CA LEU A 351 -6.23 8.55 -8.44
C LEU A 351 -4.84 7.92 -8.27
N SER A 352 -4.66 7.03 -7.27
CA SER A 352 -3.40 6.33 -7.07
C SER A 352 -2.97 5.50 -8.28
N HIS A 353 -3.92 5.06 -9.12
CA HIS A 353 -3.66 4.29 -10.32
C HIS A 353 -3.04 5.08 -11.48
N TYR A 354 -2.98 6.41 -11.37
CA TYR A 354 -2.30 7.26 -12.34
C TYR A 354 -0.82 7.49 -12.02
N ILE A 355 -0.34 6.90 -10.93
CA ILE A 355 1.04 7.04 -10.46
C ILE A 355 1.71 5.67 -10.53
N GLY A 356 2.71 5.56 -11.38
CA GLY A 356 3.48 4.32 -11.55
C GLY A 356 4.93 4.49 -11.11
N THR A 357 5.56 3.41 -10.67
CA THR A 357 6.98 3.39 -10.32
C THR A 357 7.77 2.70 -11.43
N ASN A 358 8.82 3.36 -11.93
CA ASN A 358 9.73 2.81 -12.96
C ASN A 358 9.08 2.41 -14.30
N TYR A 359 8.01 3.08 -14.72
CA TYR A 359 7.40 2.83 -16.02
C TYR A 359 8.10 3.63 -17.13
N TRP A 360 8.50 2.93 -18.19
CA TRP A 360 9.20 3.49 -19.33
C TRP A 360 8.36 3.37 -20.60
N PRO A 361 8.44 4.36 -21.52
CA PRO A 361 7.58 4.43 -22.70
C PRO A 361 7.53 3.16 -23.55
N SER A 362 8.67 2.54 -23.81
CA SER A 362 8.72 1.31 -24.61
C SER A 362 8.06 0.10 -23.97
N LYS A 363 7.73 0.18 -22.66
CA LYS A 363 7.01 -0.85 -21.92
C LYS A 363 5.53 -0.52 -21.71
N PHE A 364 5.04 0.66 -22.11
CA PHE A 364 3.62 0.99 -21.96
C PHE A 364 2.68 0.03 -22.69
N ASN A 365 3.08 -0.46 -23.86
CA ASN A 365 2.32 -1.46 -24.62
C ASN A 365 2.36 -2.87 -23.97
N THR A 366 3.22 -3.10 -23.00
CA THR A 366 3.30 -4.34 -22.23
C THR A 366 2.68 -4.20 -20.83
N LEU A 367 2.20 -3.02 -20.47
CA LEU A 367 1.30 -2.81 -19.34
C LEU A 367 -0.04 -3.43 -19.75
N THR A 368 -0.09 -4.76 -19.64
CA THR A 368 -1.29 -5.55 -19.86
C THR A 368 -2.23 -5.40 -18.65
N ASP A 369 -3.33 -6.10 -18.68
CA ASP A 369 -4.45 -6.04 -17.75
C ASP A 369 -4.13 -6.08 -16.24
N ASP A 370 -2.89 -6.35 -15.86
CA ASP A 370 -2.45 -6.59 -14.48
C ASP A 370 -1.41 -5.57 -14.00
N TRP A 371 -1.70 -4.29 -14.12
CA TRP A 371 -0.86 -3.28 -13.51
C TRP A 371 -1.08 -3.28 -11.99
N GLU A 372 -0.18 -3.93 -11.26
CA GLU A 372 -0.08 -3.77 -9.81
C GLU A 372 0.65 -2.47 -9.49
N MET A 373 -0.02 -1.58 -8.80
CA MET A 373 0.63 -0.42 -8.19
C MET A 373 1.13 -0.78 -6.80
N GLU A 374 2.31 -0.27 -6.46
CA GLU A 374 2.96 -0.50 -5.17
C GLU A 374 2.07 -0.11 -3.95
N LEU A 375 1.10 0.79 -4.17
CA LEU A 375 0.19 1.31 -3.14
C LEU A 375 -1.24 0.77 -3.21
N ALA A 376 -1.65 0.20 -4.32
CA ALA A 376 -2.98 -0.34 -4.49
C ALA A 376 -2.89 -1.84 -4.76
N SER A 377 -3.46 -2.63 -3.88
CA SER A 377 -3.65 -4.08 -4.09
C SER A 377 -4.68 -4.41 -5.17
N SER A 378 -5.22 -3.41 -5.85
CA SER A 378 -6.27 -3.52 -6.85
C SER A 378 -5.72 -3.42 -8.25
N LEU A 379 -6.18 -4.30 -9.11
CA LEU A 379 -5.83 -4.35 -10.51
C LEU A 379 -6.61 -3.28 -11.30
N VAL A 380 -5.91 -2.52 -12.14
CA VAL A 380 -6.52 -1.55 -13.06
C VAL A 380 -6.16 -1.90 -14.49
N ASN A 381 -7.14 -1.86 -15.36
CA ASN A 381 -6.89 -1.99 -16.79
C ASN A 381 -6.32 -0.67 -17.33
N CYS A 382 -4.98 -0.61 -17.46
CA CYS A 382 -4.27 0.58 -17.92
C CYS A 382 -3.60 0.38 -19.28
N ASN A 383 -4.22 -0.36 -20.18
CA ASN A 383 -3.71 -0.50 -21.53
C ASN A 383 -3.55 0.88 -22.18
N VAL A 384 -2.34 1.46 -22.04
CA VAL A 384 -1.96 2.75 -22.62
C VAL A 384 -1.24 2.49 -23.94
N THR A 385 -1.78 3.03 -25.01
CA THR A 385 -1.14 3.00 -26.30
C THR A 385 -0.48 4.35 -26.60
N GLU A 386 0.43 4.39 -27.58
CA GLU A 386 1.04 5.65 -28.03
C GLU A 386 -0.03 6.69 -28.45
N GLY A 387 -1.18 6.23 -28.99
CA GLY A 387 -2.29 7.10 -29.36
C GLY A 387 -3.08 7.70 -28.19
N ASP A 388 -2.96 7.14 -27.00
CA ASP A 388 -3.61 7.65 -25.79
C ASP A 388 -2.79 8.80 -25.15
N ILE A 389 -1.49 8.88 -25.44
CA ILE A 389 -0.57 9.88 -24.88
C ILE A 389 -0.41 11.02 -25.92
N TYR A 390 -0.89 12.19 -25.58
CA TYR A 390 -0.76 13.34 -26.46
C TYR A 390 0.35 14.32 -26.05
N TYR A 391 0.87 14.17 -24.85
CA TYR A 391 1.95 14.99 -24.31
C TYR A 391 2.85 14.15 -23.40
N SER A 392 4.15 14.29 -23.57
CA SER A 392 5.13 13.65 -22.69
C SER A 392 6.35 14.53 -22.51
N GLN A 393 6.93 14.48 -21.32
CA GLN A 393 8.25 15.05 -21.04
C GLN A 393 8.84 14.40 -19.77
N MET A 394 10.16 14.52 -19.64
CA MET A 394 10.83 14.24 -18.38
C MET A 394 10.63 15.42 -17.42
N ALA A 395 10.05 15.16 -16.26
CA ALA A 395 9.97 16.10 -15.15
C ALA A 395 11.13 15.85 -14.17
N SER A 396 11.39 16.79 -13.25
CA SER A 396 12.45 16.61 -12.25
C SER A 396 12.24 15.42 -11.33
N ASN A 397 11.00 15.01 -11.12
CA ASN A 397 10.61 13.87 -10.27
C ASN A 397 10.17 12.62 -11.05
N GLY A 398 10.28 12.62 -12.38
CA GLY A 398 10.03 11.45 -13.22
C GLY A 398 9.26 11.73 -14.50
N PRO A 399 8.98 10.73 -15.34
CA PRO A 399 8.20 10.90 -16.56
C PRO A 399 6.80 11.46 -16.29
N PHE A 400 6.40 12.47 -17.07
CA PHE A 400 5.05 13.01 -17.13
C PHE A 400 4.40 12.62 -18.46
N CYS A 401 3.24 11.98 -18.42
CA CYS A 401 2.47 11.57 -19.57
C CYS A 401 1.05 12.13 -19.49
N GLY A 402 0.72 13.10 -20.33
CA GLY A 402 -0.64 13.59 -20.51
C GLY A 402 -1.45 12.64 -21.38
N ILE A 403 -2.55 12.11 -20.85
CA ILE A 403 -3.37 11.09 -21.52
C ILE A 403 -4.79 11.58 -21.80
N ASN A 404 -5.33 11.16 -22.98
CA ASN A 404 -6.72 11.41 -23.38
C ASN A 404 -7.69 10.35 -22.87
N LYS A 405 -7.22 9.46 -22.02
CA LYS A 405 -7.92 8.26 -21.59
C LYS A 405 -8.11 8.29 -20.08
N PHE A 406 -9.23 7.73 -19.67
CA PHE A 406 -9.48 7.40 -18.28
C PHE A 406 -9.15 5.92 -18.05
N PHE A 407 -8.39 5.61 -17.02
CA PHE A 407 -8.14 4.23 -16.61
C PHE A 407 -9.35 3.70 -15.87
N LEU A 408 -10.06 2.76 -16.47
CA LEU A 408 -11.24 2.19 -15.85
C LEU A 408 -10.82 1.08 -14.87
N PRO A 409 -11.12 1.21 -13.56
CA PRO A 409 -10.86 0.13 -12.61
C PRO A 409 -11.58 -1.16 -13.00
N LYS A 410 -10.93 -2.31 -12.83
CA LYS A 410 -11.51 -3.64 -13.17
C LYS A 410 -12.83 -3.92 -12.44
N ILE A 411 -13.09 -3.27 -11.32
CA ILE A 411 -14.37 -3.41 -10.62
C ILE A 411 -15.57 -3.02 -11.48
N TYR A 412 -15.37 -2.15 -12.48
CA TYR A 412 -16.41 -1.85 -13.49
C TYR A 412 -16.69 -3.02 -14.45
N GLU A 413 -15.82 -4.03 -14.48
CA GLU A 413 -16.01 -5.28 -15.22
C GLU A 413 -16.57 -6.40 -14.33
N SER A 414 -16.75 -6.13 -13.03
CA SER A 414 -17.27 -7.10 -12.05
C SER A 414 -18.78 -6.99 -11.87
N ILE A 415 -19.32 -7.88 -11.01
CA ILE A 415 -20.72 -7.84 -10.57
C ILE A 415 -21.08 -6.53 -9.85
N ALA A 416 -20.10 -5.79 -9.31
CA ALA A 416 -20.33 -4.53 -8.60
C ALA A 416 -20.52 -3.31 -9.56
N HIS A 417 -20.34 -3.49 -10.87
CA HIS A 417 -20.49 -2.39 -11.85
C HIS A 417 -21.75 -1.52 -11.63
N PRO A 418 -22.96 -2.06 -11.42
CA PRO A 418 -24.16 -1.23 -11.34
C PRO A 418 -24.24 -0.31 -10.11
N ILE A 419 -23.41 -0.58 -9.10
CA ILE A 419 -23.38 0.20 -7.85
C ILE A 419 -22.11 1.03 -7.72
N PHE A 420 -21.01 0.63 -8.39
CA PHE A 420 -19.74 1.31 -8.32
C PHE A 420 -19.81 2.64 -9.11
N GLY A 421 -19.48 3.74 -8.45
CA GLY A 421 -19.67 5.08 -9.01
C GLY A 421 -21.09 5.64 -8.87
N ASN A 422 -22.00 4.93 -8.18
CA ASN A 422 -23.34 5.43 -7.86
C ASN A 422 -23.37 6.02 -6.43
N SER A 423 -23.80 7.27 -6.31
CA SER A 423 -23.80 8.03 -5.04
C SER A 423 -24.66 7.40 -3.94
N GLU A 424 -25.68 6.61 -4.29
CA GLU A 424 -26.54 5.91 -3.30
C GLU A 424 -25.83 4.72 -2.67
N TYR A 425 -24.78 4.17 -3.32
CA TYR A 425 -24.03 2.99 -2.89
C TYR A 425 -22.57 3.31 -2.55
N GLU A 426 -22.22 4.59 -2.41
CA GLU A 426 -20.85 5.05 -2.17
C GLU A 426 -20.17 4.31 -1.00
N TRP A 427 -20.85 4.22 0.14
CA TRP A 427 -20.28 3.56 1.33
C TRP A 427 -20.01 2.08 1.10
N PHE A 428 -20.92 1.37 0.42
CA PHE A 428 -20.71 -0.06 0.16
C PHE A 428 -19.62 -0.30 -0.87
N SER A 429 -19.57 0.52 -1.91
CA SER A 429 -18.50 0.50 -2.92
C SER A 429 -17.13 0.75 -2.28
N ASP A 430 -17.02 1.74 -1.39
CA ASP A 430 -15.82 2.01 -0.62
C ASP A 430 -15.43 0.84 0.29
N MET A 431 -16.39 0.20 0.93
CA MET A 431 -16.15 -1.00 1.75
C MET A 431 -15.62 -2.16 0.92
N LEU A 432 -16.17 -2.42 -0.27
CA LEU A 432 -15.68 -3.48 -1.17
C LEU A 432 -14.19 -3.32 -1.46
N VAL A 433 -13.76 -2.10 -1.77
CA VAL A 433 -12.34 -1.80 -2.05
C VAL A 433 -11.50 -1.83 -0.78
N PHE A 434 -11.95 -1.16 0.31
CA PHE A 434 -11.16 -1.04 1.55
C PHE A 434 -10.89 -2.40 2.22
N TYR A 435 -11.83 -3.33 2.13
CA TYR A 435 -11.70 -4.68 2.69
C TYR A 435 -11.25 -5.72 1.65
N LEU A 436 -10.80 -5.27 0.46
CA LEU A 436 -10.23 -6.10 -0.62
C LEU A 436 -11.21 -7.16 -1.16
N VAL A 437 -12.50 -6.89 -1.10
CA VAL A 437 -13.55 -7.77 -1.68
C VAL A 437 -13.65 -7.58 -3.18
N ASP A 438 -13.29 -6.41 -3.68
CA ASP A 438 -13.16 -6.12 -5.11
C ASP A 438 -12.23 -7.11 -5.83
N GLN A 439 -11.15 -7.55 -5.19
CA GLN A 439 -10.24 -8.57 -5.73
C GLN A 439 -10.94 -9.90 -5.97
N LEU A 440 -11.75 -10.36 -5.00
CA LEU A 440 -12.56 -11.56 -5.14
C LEU A 440 -13.57 -11.42 -6.29
N LEU A 441 -14.25 -10.28 -6.39
CA LEU A 441 -15.27 -10.03 -7.41
C LEU A 441 -14.68 -9.89 -8.82
N ASN A 442 -13.38 -9.69 -8.94
CA ASN A 442 -12.65 -9.59 -10.21
C ASN A 442 -12.03 -10.94 -10.67
N GLU A 443 -12.13 -12.02 -9.88
CA GLU A 443 -11.60 -13.31 -10.28
C GLU A 443 -12.27 -13.82 -11.55
N GLU A 444 -11.44 -14.22 -12.51
CA GLU A 444 -11.93 -14.68 -13.83
C GLU A 444 -12.63 -16.04 -13.73
N GLY A 445 -13.74 -16.16 -14.45
CA GLY A 445 -14.49 -17.42 -14.55
C GLY A 445 -15.32 -17.74 -13.33
N LEU A 446 -15.42 -16.85 -12.34
CA LEU A 446 -16.35 -16.95 -11.23
C LEU A 446 -17.56 -16.06 -11.45
N GLU A 447 -18.71 -16.58 -11.09
CA GLU A 447 -19.98 -15.86 -11.04
C GLU A 447 -20.39 -15.68 -9.58
N PHE A 448 -21.06 -14.57 -9.29
CA PHE A 448 -21.42 -14.22 -7.92
C PHE A 448 -22.88 -13.78 -7.83
N THR A 449 -23.44 -13.88 -6.63
CA THR A 449 -24.59 -13.09 -6.23
C THR A 449 -24.15 -12.05 -5.22
N LEU A 450 -24.40 -10.78 -5.52
CA LEU A 450 -24.02 -9.64 -4.69
C LEU A 450 -25.27 -8.99 -4.09
N PHE A 451 -25.34 -8.89 -2.78
CA PHE A 451 -26.37 -8.14 -2.05
C PHE A 451 -25.85 -6.76 -1.69
N ALA A 452 -26.35 -5.72 -2.35
CA ALA A 452 -25.83 -4.36 -2.22
C ALA A 452 -26.76 -3.46 -1.39
N PRO A 453 -26.37 -3.09 -0.15
CA PRO A 453 -27.10 -2.12 0.66
C PRO A 453 -26.81 -0.68 0.19
N THR A 454 -27.83 0.17 0.19
CA THR A 454 -27.64 1.62 -0.01
C THR A 454 -26.97 2.27 1.20
N ASN A 455 -26.48 3.52 1.05
CA ASN A 455 -25.99 4.30 2.19
C ASN A 455 -27.05 4.44 3.29
N GLU A 456 -28.32 4.63 2.92
CA GLU A 456 -29.45 4.69 3.85
C GLU A 456 -29.66 3.34 4.57
N ALA A 457 -29.59 2.24 3.83
CA ALA A 457 -29.69 0.88 4.40
C ALA A 457 -28.59 0.60 5.42
N ILE A 458 -27.36 1.03 5.15
CA ILE A 458 -26.22 0.92 6.08
C ILE A 458 -26.46 1.80 7.31
N ASP A 459 -26.89 3.05 7.10
CA ASP A 459 -27.17 3.99 8.18
C ASP A 459 -28.30 3.51 9.09
N GLU A 460 -29.40 3.02 8.54
CA GLU A 460 -30.52 2.46 9.28
C GLU A 460 -30.17 1.15 10.01
N SER A 461 -29.19 0.39 9.49
CA SER A 461 -28.63 -0.77 10.18
C SER A 461 -27.71 -0.40 11.35
N GLY A 462 -27.48 0.90 11.59
CA GLY A 462 -26.68 1.40 12.70
C GLY A 462 -25.20 1.54 12.44
N TYR A 463 -24.80 1.56 11.17
CA TYR A 463 -23.40 1.66 10.74
C TYR A 463 -23.16 2.85 9.82
N MET A 464 -21.90 3.16 9.60
CA MET A 464 -21.43 4.13 8.62
C MET A 464 -20.01 3.81 8.19
N PHE A 465 -19.64 4.13 6.95
CA PHE A 465 -18.26 4.06 6.48
C PHE A 465 -17.68 5.48 6.43
N ARG A 466 -16.54 5.69 7.08
CA ARG A 466 -15.92 7.02 7.14
C ARG A 466 -14.47 6.98 7.59
N ASN A 467 -13.77 8.12 7.43
CA ASN A 467 -12.53 8.42 8.12
C ASN A 467 -12.86 9.12 9.46
N GLY A 468 -12.56 8.46 10.57
CA GLY A 468 -12.76 8.99 11.92
C GLY A 468 -11.46 9.07 12.72
N LEU A 469 -11.55 9.24 14.04
CA LEU A 469 -10.37 9.30 14.92
C LEU A 469 -9.50 8.03 14.86
N GLY A 470 -10.09 6.88 14.52
CA GLY A 470 -9.38 5.60 14.35
C GLY A 470 -9.01 5.28 12.89
N GLY A 471 -9.10 6.24 11.95
CA GLY A 471 -8.85 6.06 10.53
C GLY A 471 -10.10 5.63 9.74
N TRP A 472 -9.88 5.18 8.51
CA TRP A 472 -10.95 4.66 7.65
C TRP A 472 -11.49 3.32 8.15
N GLY A 473 -12.80 3.13 8.04
CA GLY A 473 -13.46 1.87 8.38
C GLY A 473 -14.96 1.97 8.64
N ILE A 474 -15.56 0.83 8.98
CA ILE A 474 -16.96 0.73 9.40
C ILE A 474 -17.05 1.13 10.87
N TYR A 475 -17.85 2.13 11.16
CA TYR A 475 -18.16 2.60 12.52
C TYR A 475 -19.58 2.22 12.90
N SER A 476 -19.77 1.71 14.12
CA SER A 476 -21.11 1.54 14.68
C SER A 476 -21.61 2.84 15.30
N LYS A 477 -22.88 3.16 15.14
CA LYS A 477 -23.53 4.31 15.83
C LYS A 477 -23.48 4.19 17.34
N SER A 478 -23.42 2.97 17.88
CA SER A 478 -23.27 2.71 19.32
C SER A 478 -21.84 2.94 19.83
N ASN A 479 -20.83 2.88 18.95
CA ASN A 479 -19.42 3.20 19.25
C ASN A 479 -18.82 4.03 18.10
N PRO A 480 -19.08 5.34 18.06
CA PRO A 480 -18.63 6.18 16.93
C PRO A 480 -17.17 6.63 17.02
N LEU A 481 -16.42 6.26 18.07
CA LEU A 481 -15.06 6.76 18.29
C LEU A 481 -13.99 5.87 17.65
N ALA A 482 -14.28 4.59 17.46
CA ALA A 482 -13.36 3.65 16.84
C ALA A 482 -14.08 2.83 15.76
N PRO A 483 -13.36 2.47 14.66
CA PRO A 483 -13.91 1.55 13.67
C PRO A 483 -14.03 0.15 14.27
N LEU A 484 -14.87 -0.69 13.66
CA LEU A 484 -14.90 -2.11 13.97
C LEU A 484 -13.52 -2.74 13.74
N PRO A 485 -13.15 -3.80 14.47
CA PRO A 485 -11.96 -4.57 14.16
C PRO A 485 -11.96 -4.99 12.68
N ARG A 486 -10.79 -4.93 12.03
CA ARG A 486 -10.69 -5.15 10.57
C ARG A 486 -11.27 -6.50 10.13
N LYS A 487 -11.06 -7.57 10.92
CA LYS A 487 -11.63 -8.88 10.64
C LYS A 487 -13.16 -8.83 10.66
N GLU A 488 -13.77 -8.34 11.75
CA GLU A 488 -15.23 -8.23 11.89
C GLU A 488 -15.85 -7.43 10.75
N ALA A 489 -15.24 -6.28 10.41
CA ALA A 489 -15.70 -5.44 9.32
C ALA A 489 -15.59 -6.12 7.95
N SER A 490 -14.47 -6.82 7.68
CA SER A 490 -14.29 -7.61 6.46
C SER A 490 -15.31 -8.76 6.35
N ASP A 491 -15.58 -9.44 7.45
CA ASP A 491 -16.54 -10.54 7.49
C ASP A 491 -17.97 -10.04 7.19
N ILE A 492 -18.34 -8.87 7.72
CA ILE A 492 -19.61 -8.21 7.38
C ILE A 492 -19.70 -7.96 5.86
N VAL A 493 -18.68 -7.36 5.25
CA VAL A 493 -18.72 -7.05 3.82
C VAL A 493 -18.80 -8.34 2.98
N LYS A 494 -18.02 -9.36 3.30
CA LYS A 494 -18.02 -10.66 2.61
C LYS A 494 -19.33 -11.43 2.77
N THR A 495 -20.09 -11.18 3.83
CA THR A 495 -21.43 -11.77 4.02
C THR A 495 -22.41 -11.36 2.92
N HIS A 496 -22.14 -10.25 2.21
CA HIS A 496 -22.94 -9.79 1.09
C HIS A 496 -22.60 -10.48 -0.24
N VAL A 497 -21.62 -11.38 -0.26
CA VAL A 497 -21.16 -12.07 -1.47
C VAL A 497 -21.43 -13.58 -1.35
N VAL A 498 -22.07 -14.14 -2.36
CA VAL A 498 -22.32 -15.58 -2.52
C VAL A 498 -21.69 -16.05 -3.83
N PHE A 499 -21.07 -17.23 -3.83
CA PHE A 499 -20.58 -17.84 -5.07
C PHE A 499 -21.75 -18.40 -5.89
N GLY A 500 -21.73 -18.11 -7.18
CA GLY A 500 -22.77 -18.55 -8.13
C GLY A 500 -23.94 -17.58 -8.26
N GLU A 501 -24.76 -17.83 -9.26
CA GLU A 501 -25.95 -17.04 -9.56
C GLU A 501 -27.16 -17.58 -8.80
N LEU A 502 -27.73 -16.77 -7.92
CA LEU A 502 -28.99 -17.07 -7.25
C LEU A 502 -30.15 -16.37 -7.95
N SER A 503 -31.08 -17.11 -8.48
CA SER A 503 -32.33 -16.61 -9.01
C SER A 503 -33.38 -16.42 -7.90
N GLU A 504 -34.49 -15.75 -8.20
CA GLU A 504 -35.61 -15.60 -7.27
C GLU A 504 -36.13 -16.94 -6.69
N ASN A 505 -35.99 -18.04 -7.44
CA ASN A 505 -36.42 -19.37 -7.03
C ASN A 505 -35.52 -20.02 -5.97
N ASP A 506 -34.31 -19.51 -5.80
CA ASP A 506 -33.33 -20.02 -4.82
C ASP A 506 -33.58 -19.44 -3.42
N PHE A 507 -34.46 -18.44 -3.30
CA PHE A 507 -34.88 -17.84 -2.00
C PHE A 507 -36.13 -18.55 -1.45
N GLU A 508 -36.03 -19.85 -1.26
CA GLU A 508 -37.12 -20.60 -0.64
C GLU A 508 -37.17 -20.33 0.87
N GLU A 509 -38.35 -19.97 1.40
CA GLU A 509 -38.55 -19.76 2.83
C GLU A 509 -37.97 -20.92 3.65
N GLY A 510 -37.16 -20.63 4.67
CA GLY A 510 -36.51 -21.59 5.56
C GLY A 510 -35.27 -22.26 5.01
N SER A 511 -34.78 -21.85 3.80
CA SER A 511 -33.48 -22.23 3.27
C SER A 511 -32.36 -21.39 3.88
N PHE A 512 -31.13 -21.90 3.78
CA PHE A 512 -29.90 -21.22 4.25
C PHE A 512 -28.88 -21.21 3.13
N ILE A 513 -28.40 -20.04 2.77
CA ILE A 513 -27.48 -19.80 1.66
C ILE A 513 -26.09 -19.54 2.24
N GLU A 514 -25.09 -20.29 1.83
CA GLU A 514 -23.70 -20.11 2.24
C GLU A 514 -23.08 -18.92 1.54
N THR A 515 -22.45 -18.01 2.29
CA THR A 515 -21.74 -16.83 1.78
C THR A 515 -20.29 -17.16 1.44
N SER A 516 -19.60 -16.24 0.76
CA SER A 516 -18.16 -16.36 0.46
C SER A 516 -17.28 -16.42 1.72
N GLN A 517 -17.82 -16.07 2.88
CA GLN A 517 -17.19 -16.12 4.20
C GLN A 517 -17.48 -17.42 4.97
N HIS A 518 -18.21 -18.37 4.37
CA HIS A 518 -18.73 -19.58 5.04
C HIS A 518 -19.66 -19.30 6.22
N THR A 519 -20.22 -18.09 6.28
CA THR A 519 -21.40 -17.79 7.10
C THR A 519 -22.67 -18.03 6.28
N TYR A 520 -23.84 -17.86 6.87
CA TYR A 520 -25.08 -18.22 6.23
C TYR A 520 -26.09 -17.07 6.24
N ILE A 521 -26.83 -16.97 5.15
CA ILE A 521 -28.01 -16.10 5.00
C ILE A 521 -29.24 -16.98 5.12
N GLY A 522 -30.09 -16.72 6.10
CA GLY A 522 -31.38 -17.38 6.22
C GLY A 522 -32.44 -16.66 5.40
N VAL A 523 -33.35 -17.43 4.81
CA VAL A 523 -34.45 -16.93 4.00
C VAL A 523 -35.76 -17.08 4.75
N THR A 524 -36.55 -15.98 4.80
CA THR A 524 -37.89 -15.97 5.37
C THR A 524 -38.91 -15.55 4.31
N GLN A 525 -40.20 -15.61 4.63
CA GLN A 525 -41.25 -15.11 3.76
C GLN A 525 -41.16 -13.59 3.55
N GLU A 526 -40.58 -12.85 4.48
CA GLU A 526 -40.49 -11.38 4.46
C GLU A 526 -39.19 -10.85 3.89
N GLY A 527 -38.11 -11.67 3.83
CA GLY A 527 -36.81 -11.24 3.36
C GLY A 527 -35.69 -12.18 3.79
N ILE A 528 -34.46 -11.70 3.73
CA ILE A 528 -33.25 -12.42 4.11
C ILE A 528 -32.60 -11.81 5.35
N TYR A 529 -31.84 -12.62 6.10
CA TYR A 529 -31.10 -12.17 7.29
C TYR A 529 -29.78 -12.91 7.44
N ALA A 530 -28.82 -12.31 8.13
CA ALA A 530 -27.59 -12.94 8.57
C ALA A 530 -27.38 -12.70 10.06
N GLY A 531 -27.01 -13.73 10.83
CA GLY A 531 -26.66 -13.59 12.25
C GLY A 531 -27.78 -13.35 13.25
N GLY A 532 -29.02 -13.13 12.81
CA GLY A 532 -30.18 -12.97 13.70
C GLY A 532 -31.37 -12.26 13.04
N ASP A 533 -32.58 -12.59 13.48
CA ASP A 533 -33.85 -12.15 12.87
C ASP A 533 -34.14 -10.65 12.95
N ALA A 534 -33.36 -9.89 13.70
CA ALA A 534 -33.67 -8.47 14.00
C ALA A 534 -33.45 -7.53 12.81
N ASN A 535 -32.72 -7.95 11.77
CA ASN A 535 -32.34 -7.13 10.62
C ASN A 535 -32.69 -7.82 9.30
N LEU A 536 -33.99 -8.04 9.09
CA LEU A 536 -34.47 -8.52 7.79
C LEU A 536 -34.18 -7.52 6.69
N ALA A 537 -33.54 -7.96 5.62
CA ALA A 537 -33.30 -7.22 4.40
C ALA A 537 -34.31 -7.67 3.32
N HIS A 538 -34.95 -6.71 2.67
CA HIS A 538 -35.82 -6.98 1.54
C HIS A 538 -35.01 -6.86 0.24
N LEU A 539 -35.24 -7.80 -0.67
CA LEU A 539 -34.59 -7.87 -1.96
C LEU A 539 -35.32 -7.01 -2.99
N SER A 540 -34.57 -6.26 -3.79
CA SER A 540 -35.10 -5.69 -5.04
C SER A 540 -35.24 -6.78 -6.11
N SER A 541 -35.82 -6.41 -7.27
CA SER A 541 -35.70 -7.25 -8.47
C SER A 541 -34.24 -7.47 -8.84
N PRO A 542 -33.87 -8.68 -9.28
CA PRO A 542 -32.50 -8.99 -9.66
C PRO A 542 -32.05 -8.18 -10.88
N GLU A 543 -30.78 -7.77 -10.84
CA GLU A 543 -30.09 -7.16 -11.97
C GLU A 543 -28.97 -8.12 -12.43
N THR A 544 -29.13 -8.66 -13.64
CA THR A 544 -28.14 -9.60 -14.20
C THR A 544 -26.98 -8.82 -14.82
N VAL A 545 -25.77 -9.07 -14.35
CA VAL A 545 -24.53 -8.56 -14.94
C VAL A 545 -23.92 -9.68 -15.77
N SER A 546 -23.98 -9.53 -17.10
CA SER A 546 -23.64 -10.59 -18.05
C SER A 546 -22.27 -11.22 -17.82
N GLY A 547 -22.24 -12.54 -17.55
CA GLY A 547 -21.02 -13.31 -17.31
C GLY A 547 -20.33 -13.01 -15.96
N LYS A 548 -21.03 -12.31 -15.04
CA LYS A 548 -20.52 -11.97 -13.70
C LYS A 548 -21.47 -12.39 -12.59
N GLY A 549 -22.76 -12.56 -12.87
CA GLY A 549 -23.74 -13.02 -11.91
C GLY A 549 -24.96 -12.12 -11.74
N ILE A 550 -25.55 -12.14 -10.54
CA ILE A 550 -26.80 -11.44 -10.23
C ILE A 550 -26.59 -10.51 -9.04
N LEU A 551 -26.99 -9.24 -9.18
CA LEU A 551 -26.98 -8.24 -8.14
C LEU A 551 -28.40 -8.01 -7.60
N TYR A 552 -28.55 -8.05 -6.28
CA TYR A 552 -29.73 -7.64 -5.54
C TYR A 552 -29.44 -6.39 -4.71
N LYS A 553 -30.20 -5.33 -4.93
CA LYS A 553 -30.18 -4.16 -4.04
C LYS A 553 -31.00 -4.49 -2.81
N ILE A 554 -30.51 -4.15 -1.61
CA ILE A 554 -31.14 -4.47 -0.34
C ILE A 554 -31.31 -3.22 0.53
N ASP A 555 -32.35 -3.20 1.36
CA ASP A 555 -32.73 -2.08 2.22
C ASP A 555 -32.18 -2.17 3.65
N ARG A 556 -31.39 -3.20 3.94
CA ARG A 556 -30.68 -3.39 5.22
C ARG A 556 -29.31 -4.04 4.96
N MET A 557 -28.33 -3.70 5.77
CA MET A 557 -27.01 -4.33 5.75
C MET A 557 -27.09 -5.71 6.41
N LEU A 558 -26.52 -6.72 5.74
CA LEU A 558 -26.40 -8.08 6.30
C LEU A 558 -25.25 -8.10 7.30
N ILE A 559 -25.58 -8.41 8.55
CA ILE A 559 -24.59 -8.48 9.63
C ILE A 559 -24.34 -9.94 9.98
N SER A 560 -23.11 -10.40 9.74
CA SER A 560 -22.67 -11.75 10.10
C SER A 560 -22.80 -12.00 11.61
N PRO A 561 -22.92 -13.28 12.03
CA PRO A 561 -22.84 -13.62 13.45
C PRO A 561 -21.54 -13.10 14.06
N ARG A 562 -21.63 -12.45 15.23
CA ARG A 562 -20.48 -11.84 15.90
C ARG A 562 -19.82 -12.69 16.95
N PHE A 563 -20.53 -13.72 17.39
CA PHE A 563 -20.10 -14.59 18.46
C PHE A 563 -19.88 -16.00 17.97
N SER A 564 -18.75 -16.57 18.33
CA SER A 564 -18.49 -17.99 18.18
C SER A 564 -19.42 -18.82 19.07
N ILE A 565 -19.52 -20.11 18.81
CA ILE A 565 -20.23 -21.09 19.67
C ILE A 565 -19.77 -20.95 21.11
N PHE A 566 -18.45 -20.84 21.32
CA PHE A 566 -17.89 -20.68 22.67
C PHE A 566 -18.34 -19.36 23.34
N GLU A 567 -18.32 -18.23 22.63
CA GLU A 567 -18.74 -16.94 23.18
C GLU A 567 -20.23 -16.90 23.50
N ILE A 568 -21.06 -17.56 22.69
CA ILE A 568 -22.48 -17.76 23.00
C ILE A 568 -22.66 -18.56 24.29
N LEU A 569 -21.96 -19.69 24.41
CA LEU A 569 -21.99 -20.52 25.61
C LEU A 569 -21.50 -19.80 26.87
N SER A 570 -20.44 -19.03 26.73
CA SER A 570 -19.77 -18.32 27.84
C SER A 570 -20.48 -17.05 28.32
N ASN A 571 -21.60 -16.68 27.69
CA ASN A 571 -22.37 -15.50 28.05
C ASN A 571 -23.75 -15.83 28.66
N PRO A 572 -23.81 -16.29 29.93
CA PRO A 572 -25.05 -16.71 30.57
C PRO A 572 -26.06 -15.56 30.79
N ASN A 573 -25.62 -14.32 30.74
CA ASN A 573 -26.52 -13.18 30.88
C ASN A 573 -27.38 -12.94 29.62
N VAL A 574 -26.85 -13.29 28.45
CA VAL A 574 -27.52 -13.17 27.15
C VAL A 574 -28.19 -14.49 26.78
N TYR A 575 -27.51 -15.62 27.05
CA TYR A 575 -27.90 -16.98 26.66
C TYR A 575 -28.05 -17.90 27.90
N PRO A 576 -28.97 -17.60 28.84
CA PRO A 576 -29.11 -18.33 30.07
C PRO A 576 -29.55 -19.82 29.86
N GLN A 577 -30.14 -20.13 28.69
CA GLN A 577 -30.54 -21.48 28.33
C GLN A 577 -29.38 -22.48 28.16
N TYR A 578 -28.13 -21.99 27.95
CA TYR A 578 -26.94 -22.83 27.80
C TYR A 578 -26.05 -22.87 29.04
N GLN A 579 -26.43 -22.19 30.11
CA GLN A 579 -25.60 -22.01 31.31
C GLN A 579 -25.21 -23.36 31.95
N LYS A 580 -26.09 -24.31 31.99
CA LYS A 580 -25.82 -25.65 32.59
C LYS A 580 -24.80 -26.40 31.75
N PHE A 581 -24.95 -26.40 30.44
CA PHE A 581 -24.00 -27.05 29.54
C PHE A 581 -22.60 -26.43 29.65
N PHE A 582 -22.52 -25.10 29.69
CA PHE A 582 -21.28 -24.36 29.91
C PHE A 582 -20.59 -24.76 31.24
N GLN A 583 -21.39 -24.83 32.34
CA GLN A 583 -20.88 -25.25 33.64
C GLN A 583 -20.27 -26.65 33.59
N LEU A 584 -20.92 -27.59 32.90
CA LEU A 584 -20.43 -28.96 32.75
C LEU A 584 -19.14 -29.01 31.90
N CYS A 585 -19.03 -28.18 30.85
CA CYS A 585 -17.79 -28.04 30.08
C CYS A 585 -16.61 -27.55 30.95
N TYR A 586 -16.88 -26.64 31.89
CA TYR A 586 -15.87 -26.17 32.84
C TYR A 586 -15.49 -27.27 33.85
N GLU A 587 -16.47 -27.95 34.46
CA GLU A 587 -16.27 -28.99 35.44
C GLU A 587 -15.56 -30.24 34.89
N SER A 588 -15.79 -30.55 33.62
CA SER A 588 -15.13 -31.68 32.94
C SER A 588 -13.70 -31.41 32.51
N GLY A 589 -13.27 -30.12 32.49
CA GLY A 589 -11.99 -29.72 31.90
C GLY A 589 -11.99 -29.73 30.38
N LEU A 590 -13.15 -29.71 29.71
CA LEU A 590 -13.24 -29.55 28.25
C LEU A 590 -12.88 -28.15 27.80
N MET A 591 -12.81 -27.19 28.71
CA MET A 591 -12.41 -25.80 28.41
C MET A 591 -10.92 -25.63 28.48
N LEU A 592 -10.37 -24.96 27.47
CA LEU A 592 -9.04 -24.39 27.51
C LEU A 592 -9.07 -23.08 28.33
N LEU A 593 -8.15 -22.92 29.25
CA LEU A 593 -8.08 -21.77 30.15
C LEU A 593 -6.82 -20.96 29.89
N ASP A 594 -6.89 -19.65 30.12
CA ASP A 594 -5.73 -18.77 30.10
C ASP A 594 -4.86 -18.94 31.36
N GLU A 595 -3.74 -18.20 31.44
CA GLU A 595 -2.85 -18.20 32.60
C GLU A 595 -3.55 -17.76 33.90
N ASN A 596 -4.66 -17.03 33.79
CA ASN A 596 -5.45 -16.51 34.92
C ASN A 596 -6.68 -17.42 35.23
N GLN A 597 -6.77 -18.59 34.61
CA GLN A 597 -7.88 -19.56 34.73
C GLN A 597 -9.21 -19.06 34.15
N ASN A 598 -9.18 -18.11 33.20
CA ASN A 598 -10.37 -17.69 32.46
C ASN A 598 -10.59 -18.62 31.26
N PRO A 599 -11.85 -18.99 30.95
CA PRO A 599 -12.17 -19.75 29.75
C PRO A 599 -11.78 -19.02 28.45
N LEU A 600 -11.05 -19.70 27.56
CA LEU A 600 -10.62 -19.20 26.27
C LEU A 600 -11.37 -19.81 25.09
N SER A 601 -11.56 -21.14 25.14
CA SER A 601 -12.19 -21.90 24.07
C SER A 601 -12.59 -23.30 24.57
N LEU A 602 -13.21 -24.09 23.69
CA LEU A 602 -13.43 -25.54 23.92
C LEU A 602 -12.37 -26.36 23.20
N ASP A 603 -11.78 -27.33 23.87
CA ASP A 603 -10.71 -28.21 23.34
C ASP A 603 -11.15 -29.04 22.12
N ASN A 604 -12.45 -29.29 21.98
CA ASN A 604 -13.00 -30.04 20.85
C ASN A 604 -13.39 -29.22 19.64
N LEU A 605 -13.18 -27.90 19.65
CA LEU A 605 -13.44 -27.01 18.51
C LEU A 605 -12.12 -26.53 17.90
N SER A 606 -11.92 -26.86 16.63
CA SER A 606 -10.73 -26.46 15.88
C SER A 606 -10.99 -25.17 15.14
N VAL A 607 -10.00 -24.27 15.12
CA VAL A 607 -10.04 -23.03 14.34
C VAL A 607 -10.19 -23.34 12.85
N GLY A 608 -11.12 -22.68 12.19
CA GLY A 608 -11.40 -22.87 10.75
C GLY A 608 -12.29 -24.06 10.43
N THR A 609 -12.82 -24.76 11.43
CA THR A 609 -13.83 -25.83 11.28
C THR A 609 -15.17 -25.31 11.76
N TYR A 610 -16.22 -25.62 11.03
CA TYR A 610 -17.60 -25.23 11.37
C TYR A 610 -18.34 -26.41 12.02
N TYR A 611 -19.15 -26.09 13.02
CA TYR A 611 -19.81 -27.10 13.83
C TYR A 611 -21.33 -26.90 13.91
N THR A 612 -22.04 -28.02 14.10
CA THR A 612 -23.42 -28.04 14.57
C THR A 612 -23.45 -28.53 16.01
N CYS A 613 -24.07 -27.75 16.88
CA CYS A 613 -24.17 -28.05 18.28
C CYS A 613 -25.62 -28.38 18.69
N PHE A 614 -25.82 -29.49 19.41
CA PHE A 614 -27.10 -29.89 19.92
C PHE A 614 -27.09 -29.81 21.44
N PHE A 615 -27.47 -28.64 22.00
CA PHE A 615 -27.41 -28.44 23.45
C PHE A 615 -28.74 -28.82 24.13
N PRO A 616 -28.71 -29.75 25.10
CA PRO A 616 -29.89 -30.07 25.91
C PRO A 616 -30.35 -28.86 26.72
N THR A 617 -31.65 -28.83 27.04
CA THR A 617 -32.17 -27.83 27.99
C THR A 617 -31.50 -27.99 29.37
N ASN A 618 -31.49 -26.89 30.15
CA ASN A 618 -30.99 -26.91 31.52
C ASN A 618 -31.75 -27.92 32.41
N GLU A 619 -33.05 -28.10 32.16
CA GLU A 619 -33.92 -29.08 32.84
C GLU A 619 -33.49 -30.50 32.51
N ALA A 620 -33.30 -30.83 31.22
CA ALA A 620 -32.86 -32.18 30.79
C ALA A 620 -31.50 -32.54 31.38
N LEU A 621 -30.55 -31.58 31.42
CA LEU A 621 -29.23 -31.78 32.04
C LEU A 621 -29.36 -31.97 33.56
N SER A 622 -30.21 -31.22 34.23
CA SER A 622 -30.45 -31.33 35.70
C SER A 622 -31.08 -32.69 36.05
N GLU A 623 -32.02 -33.15 35.25
CA GLU A 623 -32.62 -34.47 35.40
C GLU A 623 -31.56 -35.57 35.16
N GLY A 624 -30.78 -35.48 34.10
CA GLY A 624 -29.69 -36.42 33.76
C GLY A 624 -28.62 -36.51 34.85
N ILE A 625 -28.28 -35.41 35.51
CA ILE A 625 -27.38 -35.42 36.67
C ILE A 625 -28.04 -36.14 37.86
N SER A 626 -29.32 -35.83 38.12
CA SER A 626 -30.02 -36.37 39.29
C SER A 626 -30.24 -37.89 39.20
N ASN A 627 -30.46 -38.40 38.00
CA ASN A 627 -30.68 -39.82 37.75
C ASN A 627 -29.41 -40.61 37.39
N GLY A 628 -28.23 -39.94 37.32
CA GLY A 628 -26.95 -40.53 37.03
C GLY A 628 -26.70 -40.85 35.54
N THR A 629 -27.53 -40.32 34.63
CA THR A 629 -27.35 -40.50 33.18
C THR A 629 -26.25 -39.57 32.63
N VAL A 630 -26.08 -38.40 33.23
CA VAL A 630 -24.91 -37.51 32.97
C VAL A 630 -23.76 -38.00 33.85
N PRO A 631 -22.60 -38.35 33.28
CA PRO A 631 -21.45 -38.82 34.03
C PRO A 631 -20.97 -37.83 35.09
N ALA A 632 -20.49 -38.35 36.22
CA ALA A 632 -19.95 -37.51 37.30
C ALA A 632 -18.42 -37.39 37.29
N ASP A 633 -17.72 -38.36 36.67
CA ASP A 633 -16.27 -38.30 36.50
C ASP A 633 -15.90 -37.42 35.28
N ALA A 634 -14.78 -36.73 35.39
CA ALA A 634 -14.40 -35.71 34.40
C ALA A 634 -14.19 -36.28 32.99
N ASP A 635 -13.54 -37.43 32.87
CA ASP A 635 -13.18 -38.00 31.56
C ASP A 635 -14.45 -38.47 30.81
N SER A 636 -15.33 -39.22 31.48
CA SER A 636 -16.61 -39.65 30.90
C SER A 636 -17.52 -38.45 30.60
N LEU A 637 -17.48 -37.41 31.44
CA LEU A 637 -18.23 -36.16 31.21
C LEU A 637 -17.75 -35.43 29.99
N GLN A 638 -16.42 -35.36 29.74
CA GLN A 638 -15.89 -34.79 28.50
C GLN A 638 -16.41 -35.54 27.28
N GLN A 639 -16.38 -36.88 27.29
CA GLN A 639 -16.88 -37.69 26.17
C GLN A 639 -18.37 -37.46 25.94
N PHE A 640 -19.16 -37.36 27.03
CA PHE A 640 -20.58 -37.04 26.97
C PHE A 640 -20.81 -35.64 26.32
N LEU A 641 -20.05 -34.63 26.70
CA LEU A 641 -20.19 -33.28 26.13
C LEU A 641 -19.78 -33.26 24.68
N ARG A 642 -18.63 -33.88 24.30
CA ARG A 642 -18.13 -33.99 22.92
C ARG A 642 -19.15 -34.64 21.97
N TYR A 643 -20.00 -35.52 22.47
CA TYR A 643 -21.03 -36.19 21.68
C TYR A 643 -22.15 -35.28 21.21
N HIS A 644 -22.25 -34.03 21.74
CA HIS A 644 -23.24 -33.03 21.37
C HIS A 644 -22.73 -32.06 20.30
N PHE A 645 -21.51 -32.25 19.79
CA PHE A 645 -20.91 -31.45 18.72
C PHE A 645 -20.66 -32.31 17.49
N VAL A 646 -21.06 -31.78 16.33
CA VAL A 646 -20.94 -32.45 15.03
C VAL A 646 -20.14 -31.54 14.10
N GLU A 647 -19.21 -32.13 13.33
CA GLU A 647 -18.51 -31.38 12.30
C GLU A 647 -19.43 -31.09 11.10
N GLY A 648 -19.36 -29.86 10.62
CA GLY A 648 -20.20 -29.33 9.53
C GLY A 648 -21.47 -28.63 10.05
N VAL A 649 -22.09 -27.87 9.16
CA VAL A 649 -23.29 -27.06 9.46
C VAL A 649 -24.53 -27.78 8.95
N VAL A 650 -25.52 -27.92 9.81
CA VAL A 650 -26.83 -28.52 9.52
C VAL A 650 -27.92 -27.60 10.06
N PHE A 651 -28.75 -27.07 9.19
CA PHE A 651 -29.93 -26.28 9.53
C PHE A 651 -31.20 -27.13 9.49
N SER A 652 -32.27 -26.63 10.06
CA SER A 652 -33.58 -27.32 10.03
C SER A 652 -34.36 -27.03 8.72
N ASP A 653 -33.68 -27.15 7.60
CA ASP A 653 -34.14 -26.81 6.24
C ASP A 653 -34.58 -28.02 5.43
N GLY A 654 -34.28 -29.22 5.90
CA GLY A 654 -34.57 -30.46 5.21
C GLY A 654 -33.44 -30.97 4.29
N GLU A 655 -32.33 -30.20 4.13
CA GLU A 655 -31.29 -30.49 3.15
C GLU A 655 -30.35 -31.62 3.60
N LYS A 656 -29.82 -31.54 4.81
CA LYS A 656 -28.81 -32.49 5.30
C LYS A 656 -29.38 -33.47 6.31
N SER A 657 -29.46 -34.75 5.94
CA SER A 657 -29.90 -35.87 6.78
C SER A 657 -28.92 -37.05 6.71
N GLY A 658 -28.92 -37.90 7.71
CA GLY A 658 -28.09 -39.13 7.74
C GLY A 658 -27.16 -39.20 8.95
N GLU A 659 -26.09 -39.98 8.83
CA GLU A 659 -25.09 -40.15 9.88
C GLU A 659 -24.03 -39.05 9.83
N PHE A 660 -23.74 -38.45 10.97
CA PHE A 660 -22.72 -37.42 11.15
C PHE A 660 -21.76 -37.79 12.27
N ASN A 661 -20.48 -37.50 12.06
CA ASN A 661 -19.46 -37.69 13.07
C ASN A 661 -19.59 -36.65 14.17
N THR A 662 -19.57 -37.10 15.43
CA THR A 662 -19.46 -36.19 16.58
C THR A 662 -17.99 -35.90 16.88
N THR A 663 -17.70 -34.90 17.71
CA THR A 663 -16.34 -34.64 18.17
C THR A 663 -15.86 -35.62 19.28
N ARG A 664 -16.69 -36.61 19.65
CA ARG A 664 -16.31 -37.67 20.59
C ARG A 664 -15.31 -38.62 19.94
N ILE A 665 -14.25 -38.96 20.66
CA ILE A 665 -13.24 -39.92 20.23
C ILE A 665 -13.63 -41.31 20.76
N ASP A 666 -13.70 -42.29 19.88
CA ASP A 666 -13.90 -43.67 20.27
C ASP A 666 -12.64 -44.27 20.93
N GLU A 667 -12.75 -44.71 22.18
CA GLU A 667 -11.62 -45.20 22.96
C GLU A 667 -11.06 -46.55 22.45
N GLU A 668 -11.88 -47.37 21.75
CA GLU A 668 -11.43 -48.68 21.24
C GLU A 668 -10.61 -48.53 19.94
N SER A 669 -10.99 -47.66 19.05
CA SER A 669 -10.31 -47.48 17.75
C SER A 669 -9.26 -46.39 17.75
N GLY A 670 -9.36 -45.41 18.65
CA GLY A 670 -8.48 -44.22 18.73
C GLY A 670 -8.60 -43.25 17.57
N TYR A 671 -9.42 -43.53 16.55
CA TYR A 671 -9.53 -42.75 15.30
C TYR A 671 -10.95 -42.60 14.74
N LEU A 672 -11.95 -43.33 15.22
CA LEU A 672 -13.32 -43.25 14.71
C LEU A 672 -14.20 -42.45 15.67
N PHE A 673 -14.76 -41.37 15.16
CA PHE A 673 -15.76 -40.57 15.87
C PHE A 673 -17.05 -41.40 16.02
N ASN A 674 -17.72 -41.30 17.17
CA ASN A 674 -19.07 -41.85 17.32
C ASN A 674 -20.05 -40.99 16.52
N THR A 675 -20.97 -41.62 15.82
CA THR A 675 -21.95 -40.95 14.98
C THR A 675 -23.27 -40.73 15.70
N ILE A 676 -24.01 -39.73 15.22
CA ILE A 676 -25.45 -39.56 15.46
C ILE A 676 -26.16 -39.55 14.11
N GLU A 677 -27.41 -39.96 14.09
CA GLU A 677 -28.28 -39.88 12.91
C GLU A 677 -29.13 -38.59 13.00
N ILE A 678 -28.96 -37.71 12.01
CA ILE A 678 -29.76 -36.48 11.86
C ILE A 678 -30.94 -36.79 10.97
N ILE A 679 -32.15 -36.60 11.48
CA ILE A 679 -33.42 -36.76 10.77
C ILE A 679 -33.94 -35.34 10.55
N ASN A 680 -33.70 -34.80 9.35
CA ASN A 680 -33.99 -33.45 9.01
C ASN A 680 -35.18 -33.37 8.03
N GLN A 681 -36.24 -32.78 8.49
CA GLN A 681 -37.35 -32.31 7.66
C GLN A 681 -37.50 -30.80 7.89
N LYS A 682 -37.93 -30.09 6.89
CA LYS A 682 -38.07 -28.65 6.98
C LYS A 682 -38.91 -28.27 8.22
N TYR A 683 -38.31 -27.53 9.13
CA TYR A 683 -38.81 -27.13 10.45
C TYR A 683 -39.02 -28.27 11.45
N ASP A 684 -38.65 -29.50 11.15
CA ASP A 684 -38.73 -30.64 12.09
C ASP A 684 -37.39 -31.40 12.08
N LEU A 685 -36.45 -30.89 12.85
CA LEU A 685 -35.11 -31.46 13.00
C LEU A 685 -35.09 -32.35 14.25
N LYS A 686 -34.68 -33.60 14.08
CA LYS A 686 -34.53 -34.58 15.17
C LYS A 686 -33.16 -35.23 15.10
N ILE A 687 -32.68 -35.63 16.27
CA ILE A 687 -31.40 -36.30 16.41
C ILE A 687 -31.64 -37.65 17.06
N LYS A 688 -31.15 -38.70 16.43
CA LYS A 688 -31.16 -40.04 16.99
C LYS A 688 -29.75 -40.42 17.43
N ASP A 689 -29.60 -40.73 18.71
CA ASP A 689 -28.36 -41.17 19.29
C ASP A 689 -28.05 -42.63 18.96
N ASN A 690 -26.83 -43.12 19.28
CA ASN A 690 -26.46 -44.50 18.95
C ASN A 690 -27.13 -45.58 19.85
N LEU A 691 -27.83 -45.16 20.89
CA LEU A 691 -28.74 -46.03 21.67
C LEU A 691 -30.14 -46.12 21.07
N GLY A 692 -30.43 -45.33 20.02
CA GLY A 692 -31.72 -45.28 19.34
C GLY A 692 -32.72 -44.31 19.95
N ASN A 693 -32.33 -43.47 20.92
CA ASN A 693 -33.21 -42.44 21.45
C ASN A 693 -33.31 -41.28 20.46
N ILE A 694 -34.51 -40.76 20.23
CA ILE A 694 -34.78 -39.63 19.36
C ILE A 694 -35.02 -38.37 20.22
N ARG A 695 -34.31 -37.28 19.92
CA ARG A 695 -34.49 -35.98 20.53
C ARG A 695 -34.98 -34.99 19.50
N SER A 696 -35.93 -34.14 19.89
CA SER A 696 -36.48 -33.10 19.03
C SER A 696 -35.76 -31.80 19.30
N VAL A 697 -35.47 -31.07 18.23
CA VAL A 697 -35.02 -29.69 18.34
C VAL A 697 -36.20 -28.80 18.73
N ILE A 698 -36.04 -28.02 19.79
CA ILE A 698 -37.05 -27.11 20.33
C ILE A 698 -36.76 -25.63 20.06
N SER A 699 -35.50 -25.33 19.79
CA SER A 699 -35.06 -24.02 19.28
C SER A 699 -33.96 -24.28 18.25
N ALA A 700 -34.19 -23.86 17.01
CA ALA A 700 -33.34 -24.18 15.88
C ALA A 700 -32.59 -22.99 15.34
N ASN A 701 -31.49 -23.27 14.64
CA ASN A 701 -30.82 -22.35 13.73
C ASN A 701 -30.24 -21.08 14.37
N GLN A 702 -29.78 -21.15 15.63
CA GLN A 702 -29.03 -20.04 16.19
C GLN A 702 -27.64 -20.00 15.54
N MET A 703 -27.42 -19.08 14.65
CA MET A 703 -26.15 -18.89 13.93
C MET A 703 -25.04 -18.42 14.87
N ALA A 704 -23.85 -18.94 14.69
CA ALA A 704 -22.60 -18.52 15.31
C ALA A 704 -21.54 -18.26 14.22
N GLU A 705 -20.45 -17.57 14.57
CA GLU A 705 -19.34 -17.29 13.64
C GLU A 705 -18.73 -18.59 13.08
N ASP A 706 -18.69 -19.65 13.90
CA ASP A 706 -18.07 -20.94 13.62
C ASP A 706 -19.10 -22.09 13.53
N GLY A 707 -20.40 -21.79 13.33
CA GLY A 707 -21.39 -22.81 13.13
C GLY A 707 -22.83 -22.48 13.50
N VAL A 708 -23.59 -23.50 13.92
CA VAL A 708 -25.00 -23.33 14.28
C VAL A 708 -25.31 -24.10 15.57
N ILE A 709 -26.17 -23.54 16.42
CA ILE A 709 -26.61 -24.13 17.67
C ILE A 709 -28.09 -24.45 17.58
N HIS A 710 -28.44 -25.66 18.02
CA HIS A 710 -29.80 -26.13 18.22
C HIS A 710 -30.00 -26.52 19.68
N GLN A 711 -31.11 -26.14 20.27
CA GLN A 711 -31.50 -26.65 21.59
C GLN A 711 -32.40 -27.87 21.43
N ILE A 712 -32.10 -28.93 22.16
CA ILE A 712 -32.83 -30.22 22.12
C ILE A 712 -33.55 -30.49 23.44
N ASP A 713 -34.65 -31.24 23.36
CA ASP A 713 -35.56 -31.56 24.47
C ASP A 713 -34.99 -32.58 25.49
N GLY A 714 -33.85 -33.19 25.18
CA GLY A 714 -33.22 -34.19 26.04
C GLY A 714 -31.74 -34.37 25.74
N ILE A 715 -31.04 -35.18 26.54
CA ILE A 715 -29.63 -35.52 26.40
C ILE A 715 -29.42 -36.58 25.33
N LEU A 716 -28.29 -36.52 24.61
CA LEU A 716 -27.82 -37.56 23.70
C LEU A 716 -26.95 -38.54 24.47
N LEU A 717 -27.16 -39.82 24.23
CA LEU A 717 -26.50 -40.92 24.91
C LEU A 717 -25.76 -41.84 23.92
N PHE A 718 -24.68 -42.45 24.40
CA PHE A 718 -23.90 -43.43 23.62
C PHE A 718 -23.51 -44.63 24.49
N GLN A 719 -23.17 -45.73 23.81
CA GLN A 719 -22.59 -46.92 24.49
C GLN A 719 -21.13 -46.68 24.82
#